data_98b41c2056200de8b3a517779342c6f1
#
_entry.id   98b41c2056200de8b3a517779342c6f1
#
_cell.length_a   1.000
_cell.length_b   1.000
_cell.length_c   1.000
_cell.angle_alpha   90.00
_cell.angle_beta   90.00
_cell.angle_gamma   90.00
#
_symmetry.space_group_name_H-M   'P 1'
#
loop_
_entity.id
_entity.type
_entity.pdbx_description
1 polymer ?
#
loop_
_entity_poly.entity_id
_entity_poly.type
_entity_poly.pdbx_seq_one_letter_code
_entity_poly.pdbx_strand_id
1 'polypeptide(L)'
;MALAGGVNLILSPEANIIVSKTRRISAVGRCMTFDAAADGYVRSEGCGVVVLKRLSDAAADGDDILALIRGSAVNHAGASGGLTIPNGLAQRAVIHEALVKAGVKAAQVSYVEVQGTGTPVGDPIEVRALGAVLSEGRSPDRPLALGSVKTNIGNLEAASGMASLIKIVLAMQHRELPPHLHLRQLNPEIVLDEIPAWIPVKRTAWPTGGEKCIAGVHCFGANGTNAHLVLEEPPPREPRSTTSEPSLHLLSLSAKNEGSLKELARRFQRFLEAHPSASLGDVCCGAGAGRSHFDHRIAFISESSALMHKQVAAFAQHGDTTMRPLSRVGRPKVAFVFTGCGSEYAGMGLQLYETQATFRQTLNDCDRLLRPHLNVPLVSMLYPDTRTASLMNETAFAHVALFSVEYALAKVWRSWGIVPEIVIGHGVGEYAAACIAGVFSLEECLRLVTKEGQLIQDLPPNGMMAAVFTDEIRLVNAIASYSKRISIAAVNGLRQTIISGERSAVLELLEELRSEGIDALPLKGNHALNSSLMEPILDSFVSAAQPVKFTAPSLPLISSLTGQVLKQGYIPSGDYWRRRIIEPVQFGMGMRTLLQQGYNCFLELGAKSTLIELNQEDPSRRTEVRLSSLDSQGKDWETILGSLKTLYLLGLDVDWRGFYHGYYRQQIRLPTYPFERRRYWFATGGTAMKVAGSREMAPLLR
;
A
#
# COMPACT_ATOMS: atom_id res chain seq x y z
N MET A 1 6.04 1.43 20.83
CA MET A 1 5.53 2.73 20.35
C MET A 1 4.77 3.40 21.49
N ALA A 2 4.89 4.73 21.67
CA ALA A 2 4.18 5.54 22.64
C ALA A 2 3.73 6.87 22.02
N LEU A 3 2.70 7.49 22.58
CA LEU A 3 2.29 8.85 22.26
C LEU A 3 2.61 9.74 23.44
N ALA A 4 3.24 10.88 23.17
CA ALA A 4 3.47 11.94 24.16
C ALA A 4 2.86 13.22 23.65
N GLY A 5 2.11 13.94 24.51
CA GLY A 5 1.43 15.14 24.08
C GLY A 5 1.16 16.11 25.19
N GLY A 6 0.86 17.35 24.79
CA GLY A 6 0.42 18.43 25.66
C GLY A 6 -0.68 19.22 24.97
N VAL A 7 -1.65 19.68 25.75
CA VAL A 7 -2.75 20.53 25.25
C VAL A 7 -3.03 21.65 26.24
N ASN A 8 -3.28 22.82 25.73
CA ASN A 8 -3.74 23.97 26.50
C ASN A 8 -4.88 24.67 25.76
N LEU A 9 -6.00 24.85 26.45
CA LEU A 9 -7.18 25.58 25.96
C LEU A 9 -7.62 26.62 27.01
N ILE A 10 -7.91 27.82 26.56
CA ILE A 10 -8.39 28.93 27.40
C ILE A 10 -9.90 29.04 27.22
N LEU A 11 -10.64 28.31 28.05
CA LEU A 11 -12.08 28.15 27.92
C LEU A 11 -12.87 29.23 28.63
N SER A 12 -12.24 29.96 29.56
CA SER A 12 -12.90 31.00 30.38
C SER A 12 -11.93 32.15 30.71
N PRO A 13 -12.46 33.37 31.01
CA PRO A 13 -11.63 34.52 31.34
C PRO A 13 -11.05 34.47 32.77
N GLU A 14 -11.58 33.65 33.67
CA GLU A 14 -11.19 33.65 35.10
C GLU A 14 -9.70 33.30 35.25
N ALA A 15 -9.20 32.32 34.50
CA ALA A 15 -7.78 31.96 34.54
C ALA A 15 -6.90 33.15 34.10
N ASN A 16 -7.29 33.90 33.08
CA ASN A 16 -6.57 35.12 32.66
C ASN A 16 -6.59 36.19 33.75
N ILE A 17 -7.72 36.39 34.40
CA ILE A 17 -7.88 37.37 35.53
C ILE A 17 -6.96 36.97 36.69
N ILE A 18 -6.92 35.69 37.08
CA ILE A 18 -6.07 35.18 38.15
C ILE A 18 -4.59 35.42 37.83
N VAL A 19 -4.12 34.99 36.63
CA VAL A 19 -2.71 35.14 36.24
C VAL A 19 -2.33 36.61 36.08
N SER A 20 -3.23 37.48 35.59
CA SER A 20 -2.99 38.94 35.53
C SER A 20 -2.82 39.55 36.91
N LYS A 21 -3.60 39.12 37.92
CA LYS A 21 -3.42 39.60 39.31
C LYS A 21 -2.07 39.21 39.92
N THR A 22 -1.43 38.13 39.42
CA THR A 22 -0.07 37.79 39.83
C THR A 22 1.02 38.57 39.14
N ARG A 23 0.67 39.53 38.26
CA ARG A 23 1.60 40.37 37.47
C ARG A 23 2.58 39.54 36.60
N ARG A 24 2.15 38.41 36.09
CA ARG A 24 2.96 37.51 35.24
C ARG A 24 2.61 37.62 33.75
N ILE A 25 1.49 38.26 33.42
CA ILE A 25 1.02 38.52 32.05
C ILE A 25 1.66 39.83 31.58
N SER A 26 2.24 39.82 30.38
CA SER A 26 2.77 40.99 29.73
C SER A 26 1.70 42.01 29.43
N ALA A 27 1.94 43.30 29.84
CA ALA A 27 1.05 44.41 29.56
C ALA A 27 1.06 44.77 28.06
N VAL A 28 2.17 44.54 27.36
CA VAL A 28 2.29 44.83 25.91
C VAL A 28 1.79 43.71 25.02
N GLY A 29 1.38 42.60 25.61
CA GLY A 29 0.84 41.46 24.85
C GLY A 29 1.83 40.72 23.99
N ARG A 30 3.11 40.61 24.44
CA ARG A 30 4.18 39.89 23.75
C ARG A 30 5.08 39.17 24.76
N CYS A 31 5.58 37.99 24.39
CA CYS A 31 6.68 37.38 25.13
C CYS A 31 8.00 38.00 24.63
N MET A 32 8.52 38.94 25.38
CA MET A 32 9.78 39.65 25.05
C MET A 32 10.98 38.94 25.72
N THR A 33 11.17 37.66 25.39
CA THR A 33 12.24 36.84 26.00
C THR A 33 13.62 37.48 25.82
N PHE A 34 14.37 37.59 26.89
CA PHE A 34 15.71 38.19 26.98
C PHE A 34 15.75 39.72 26.82
N ASP A 35 14.65 40.37 26.48
CA ASP A 35 14.64 41.86 26.31
C ASP A 35 14.64 42.58 27.64
N ALA A 36 15.29 43.75 27.69
CA ALA A 36 15.32 44.62 28.87
C ALA A 36 13.91 45.08 29.29
N ALA A 37 12.96 45.18 28.34
CA ALA A 37 11.56 45.55 28.58
C ALA A 37 10.65 44.34 28.84
N ALA A 38 11.22 43.17 29.09
CA ALA A 38 10.43 41.96 29.43
C ALA A 38 9.64 42.18 30.72
N ASP A 39 8.30 42.02 30.63
CA ASP A 39 7.36 42.31 31.72
C ASP A 39 6.42 41.11 32.02
N GLY A 40 6.64 39.99 31.40
CA GLY A 40 5.82 38.79 31.54
C GLY A 40 5.58 38.04 30.22
N TYR A 41 4.68 37.09 30.25
CA TYR A 41 4.36 36.25 29.07
C TYR A 41 2.93 36.48 28.57
N VAL A 42 2.65 36.00 27.39
CA VAL A 42 1.30 35.92 26.81
C VAL A 42 0.84 34.48 26.83
N ARG A 43 -0.35 34.21 27.35
CA ARG A 43 -0.98 32.91 27.31
C ARG A 43 -1.46 32.60 25.90
N SER A 44 -1.28 31.37 25.44
CA SER A 44 -1.78 30.91 24.15
C SER A 44 -2.31 29.48 24.21
N GLU A 45 -3.01 29.08 23.17
CA GLU A 45 -3.65 27.78 23.05
C GLU A 45 -2.91 26.94 22.03
N GLY A 46 -2.94 25.61 22.22
CA GLY A 46 -2.38 24.67 21.27
C GLY A 46 -2.44 23.23 21.76
N CYS A 47 -2.24 22.34 20.82
CA CYS A 47 -2.11 20.91 21.05
C CYS A 47 -0.94 20.38 20.22
N GLY A 48 -0.01 19.69 20.86
CA GLY A 48 1.08 18.98 20.21
C GLY A 48 1.12 17.52 20.65
N VAL A 49 1.29 16.61 19.71
CA VAL A 49 1.45 15.18 19.98
C VAL A 49 2.60 14.65 19.13
N VAL A 50 3.49 13.88 19.74
CA VAL A 50 4.59 13.20 19.05
C VAL A 50 4.48 11.69 19.24
N VAL A 51 4.90 10.94 18.22
CA VAL A 51 4.99 9.49 18.25
C VAL A 51 6.41 9.11 18.61
N LEU A 52 6.57 8.32 19.65
CA LEU A 52 7.86 7.83 20.15
C LEU A 52 7.99 6.34 19.87
N LYS A 53 9.16 5.92 19.39
CA LYS A 53 9.48 4.52 19.12
C LYS A 53 10.97 4.28 19.43
N ARG A 54 11.34 3.07 19.84
CA ARG A 54 12.77 2.73 19.97
C ARG A 54 13.44 2.82 18.59
N LEU A 55 14.69 3.33 18.58
CA LEU A 55 15.42 3.50 17.33
C LEU A 55 15.55 2.19 16.54
N SER A 56 15.88 1.09 17.22
CA SER A 56 15.99 -0.24 16.59
C SER A 56 14.70 -0.68 15.92
N ASP A 57 13.55 -0.45 16.56
CA ASP A 57 12.24 -0.84 16.05
C ASP A 57 11.84 0.06 14.87
N ALA A 58 12.11 1.38 14.98
CA ALA A 58 11.83 2.33 13.92
C ALA A 58 12.68 2.06 12.67
N ALA A 59 13.96 1.72 12.85
CA ALA A 59 14.83 1.34 11.74
C ALA A 59 14.40 0.04 11.08
N ALA A 60 14.05 -0.99 11.88
CA ALA A 60 13.57 -2.27 11.36
C ALA A 60 12.24 -2.14 10.60
N ASP A 61 11.35 -1.24 11.05
CA ASP A 61 10.05 -0.99 10.41
C ASP A 61 10.15 0.02 9.24
N GLY A 62 11.36 0.59 8.97
CA GLY A 62 11.58 1.58 7.92
C GLY A 62 10.89 2.92 8.17
N ASP A 63 10.63 3.28 9.43
CA ASP A 63 9.94 4.52 9.79
C ASP A 63 10.74 5.78 9.42
N ASP A 64 10.05 6.89 9.10
CA ASP A 64 10.68 8.20 8.90
C ASP A 64 11.04 8.82 10.25
N ILE A 65 12.28 8.64 10.68
CA ILE A 65 12.81 9.16 11.94
C ILE A 65 13.09 10.66 11.77
N LEU A 66 12.42 11.50 12.57
CA LEU A 66 12.51 12.96 12.47
C LEU A 66 13.64 13.55 13.34
N ALA A 67 13.89 12.96 14.50
CA ALA A 67 14.97 13.27 15.42
C ALA A 67 15.12 12.12 16.43
N LEU A 68 16.24 12.09 17.12
CA LEU A 68 16.51 11.16 18.23
C LEU A 68 16.45 11.91 19.56
N ILE A 69 15.72 11.36 20.53
CA ILE A 69 15.84 11.79 21.94
C ILE A 69 16.99 10.98 22.55
N ARG A 70 18.14 11.61 22.75
CA ARG A 70 19.33 10.97 23.27
C ARG A 70 19.28 10.76 24.79
N GLY A 71 18.71 11.75 25.49
CA GLY A 71 18.58 11.70 26.94
C GLY A 71 17.57 12.70 27.45
N SER A 72 17.07 12.46 28.65
CA SER A 72 16.15 13.35 29.35
C SER A 72 16.33 13.26 30.85
N ALA A 73 16.08 14.35 31.54
CA ALA A 73 16.05 14.41 32.99
C ALA A 73 14.89 15.30 33.48
N VAL A 74 14.39 14.97 34.65
CA VAL A 74 13.35 15.73 35.35
C VAL A 74 13.76 15.83 36.83
N ASN A 75 13.69 17.04 37.38
CA ASN A 75 13.86 17.25 38.82
C ASN A 75 12.84 18.27 39.34
N HIS A 76 12.96 18.60 40.61
CA HIS A 76 12.13 19.61 41.26
C HIS A 76 12.99 20.74 41.77
N ALA A 77 12.54 21.97 41.65
CA ALA A 77 13.24 23.19 42.07
C ALA A 77 13.52 23.24 43.60
N GLY A 78 12.75 22.52 44.42
CA GLY A 78 12.85 22.56 45.88
C GLY A 78 12.56 23.95 46.43
N ALA A 79 13.22 24.31 47.52
CA ALA A 79 13.16 25.65 48.09
C ALA A 79 13.93 26.66 47.19
N SER A 80 13.27 27.77 46.86
CA SER A 80 13.85 28.88 46.08
C SER A 80 13.61 30.23 46.80
N GLY A 81 14.06 31.34 46.24
CA GLY A 81 13.83 32.66 46.78
C GLY A 81 12.38 33.13 46.85
N GLY A 82 11.43 32.31 46.39
CA GLY A 82 10.00 32.57 46.39
C GLY A 82 9.25 31.65 45.40
N LEU A 83 7.94 31.54 45.53
CA LEU A 83 7.07 30.64 44.72
C LEU A 83 7.23 30.82 43.19
N THR A 84 7.58 32.04 42.76
CA THR A 84 7.70 32.37 41.34
C THR A 84 9.14 32.55 40.86
N ILE A 85 10.13 32.37 41.75
CA ILE A 85 11.54 32.51 41.42
C ILE A 85 12.13 31.15 41.08
N PRO A 86 12.67 30.96 39.86
CA PRO A 86 13.31 29.72 39.47
C PRO A 86 14.55 29.40 40.31
N ASN A 87 14.86 28.12 40.52
CA ASN A 87 16.05 27.67 41.20
C ASN A 87 17.14 27.32 40.17
N GLY A 88 18.14 28.21 40.01
CA GLY A 88 19.25 28.02 39.05
C GLY A 88 20.11 26.79 39.31
N LEU A 89 20.29 26.37 40.59
CA LEU A 89 21.03 25.14 40.91
C LEU A 89 20.29 23.89 40.45
N ALA A 90 18.98 23.84 40.67
CA ALA A 90 18.16 22.73 40.19
C ALA A 90 18.12 22.66 38.64
N GLN A 91 18.11 23.82 37.97
CA GLN A 91 18.24 23.90 36.52
C GLN A 91 19.57 23.34 36.01
N ARG A 92 20.71 23.74 36.65
CA ARG A 92 22.02 23.16 36.29
C ARG A 92 22.06 21.66 36.45
N ALA A 93 21.50 21.14 37.56
CA ALA A 93 21.47 19.70 37.84
C ALA A 93 20.69 18.93 36.78
N VAL A 94 19.51 19.42 36.36
CA VAL A 94 18.68 18.71 35.35
C VAL A 94 19.34 18.73 33.97
N ILE A 95 20.05 19.83 33.59
CA ILE A 95 20.77 19.91 32.33
C ILE A 95 21.94 18.91 32.34
N HIS A 96 22.75 18.92 33.40
CA HIS A 96 23.89 18.02 33.55
C HIS A 96 23.45 16.54 33.50
N GLU A 97 22.41 16.18 34.23
CA GLU A 97 21.86 14.81 34.25
C GLU A 97 21.37 14.37 32.85
N ALA A 98 20.68 15.24 32.13
CA ALA A 98 20.22 14.95 30.78
C ALA A 98 21.38 14.71 29.79
N LEU A 99 22.46 15.51 29.88
CA LEU A 99 23.68 15.36 29.07
C LEU A 99 24.39 14.03 29.39
N VAL A 100 24.52 13.66 30.67
CA VAL A 100 25.10 12.39 31.08
C VAL A 100 24.31 11.20 30.52
N LYS A 101 22.98 11.22 30.67
CA LYS A 101 22.09 10.18 30.08
C LYS A 101 22.14 10.12 28.57
N ALA A 102 22.33 11.27 27.90
CA ALA A 102 22.47 11.37 26.46
C ALA A 102 23.82 10.85 25.94
N GLY A 103 24.85 10.79 26.79
CA GLY A 103 26.23 10.56 26.35
C GLY A 103 26.76 11.69 25.45
N VAL A 104 26.31 12.93 25.68
CA VAL A 104 26.62 14.13 24.88
C VAL A 104 27.44 15.11 25.70
N LYS A 105 28.55 15.59 25.14
CA LYS A 105 29.35 16.62 25.78
C LYS A 105 28.66 17.99 25.65
N ALA A 106 28.78 18.84 26.65
CA ALA A 106 28.18 20.16 26.69
C ALA A 106 28.51 21.01 25.42
N ALA A 107 29.75 20.97 24.94
CA ALA A 107 30.18 21.69 23.73
C ALA A 107 29.54 21.19 22.42
N GLN A 108 28.99 20.00 22.39
CA GLN A 108 28.33 19.44 21.18
C GLN A 108 26.90 19.98 20.99
N VAL A 109 26.26 20.50 22.05
CA VAL A 109 24.93 21.11 21.94
C VAL A 109 25.06 22.45 21.22
N SER A 110 24.48 22.59 20.04
CA SER A 110 24.61 23.81 19.23
C SER A 110 23.46 24.81 19.37
N TYR A 111 22.29 24.33 19.85
CA TYR A 111 21.09 25.15 20.08
C TYR A 111 20.35 24.72 21.35
N VAL A 112 19.79 25.67 22.07
CA VAL A 112 18.84 25.40 23.16
C VAL A 112 17.55 26.19 22.94
N GLU A 113 16.45 25.48 22.91
CA GLU A 113 15.12 26.03 23.03
C GLU A 113 14.84 26.24 24.51
N VAL A 114 14.87 27.49 24.97
CA VAL A 114 14.73 27.83 26.36
C VAL A 114 13.28 27.93 26.81
N GLN A 115 13.06 27.85 28.11
CA GLN A 115 11.72 28.18 28.69
C GLN A 115 11.34 29.61 28.36
N GLY A 116 12.26 30.59 28.56
CA GLY A 116 12.18 31.92 28.02
C GLY A 116 10.83 32.60 28.07
N THR A 117 10.28 32.82 29.25
CA THR A 117 8.93 33.37 29.44
C THR A 117 8.85 34.88 29.27
N GLY A 118 9.98 35.60 29.14
CA GLY A 118 10.00 37.04 29.06
C GLY A 118 9.80 37.70 30.42
N THR A 119 10.36 37.15 31.48
CA THR A 119 10.30 37.74 32.82
C THR A 119 11.63 38.34 33.21
N PRO A 120 11.64 39.53 33.86
CA PRO A 120 12.90 40.26 34.18
C PRO A 120 13.90 39.46 35.00
N VAL A 121 13.41 38.55 35.87
CA VAL A 121 14.25 37.76 36.78
C VAL A 121 14.49 36.35 36.28
N GLY A 122 13.46 35.73 35.66
CA GLY A 122 13.50 34.33 35.24
C GLY A 122 14.48 34.07 34.11
N ASP A 123 14.44 34.92 33.08
CA ASP A 123 15.28 34.75 31.89
C ASP A 123 16.80 34.84 32.22
N PRO A 124 17.28 35.80 33.06
CA PRO A 124 18.67 35.82 33.49
C PRO A 124 19.10 34.59 34.30
N ILE A 125 18.24 34.09 35.18
CA ILE A 125 18.53 32.87 35.98
C ILE A 125 18.72 31.66 35.05
N GLU A 126 17.85 31.53 34.07
CA GLU A 126 17.90 30.44 33.08
C GLU A 126 19.19 30.52 32.25
N VAL A 127 19.51 31.70 31.69
CA VAL A 127 20.71 31.88 30.87
C VAL A 127 21.99 31.59 31.67
N ARG A 128 22.09 32.06 32.94
CA ARG A 128 23.21 31.72 33.82
C ARG A 128 23.30 30.23 34.13
N ALA A 129 22.16 29.55 34.30
CA ALA A 129 22.16 28.11 34.55
C ALA A 129 22.63 27.31 33.33
N LEU A 130 22.16 27.69 32.13
CA LEU A 130 22.58 27.10 30.84
C LEU A 130 24.07 27.36 30.60
N GLY A 131 24.54 28.61 30.80
CA GLY A 131 25.92 28.98 30.64
C GLY A 131 26.86 28.19 31.56
N ALA A 132 26.50 28.04 32.83
CA ALA A 132 27.31 27.30 33.78
C ALA A 132 27.57 25.84 33.41
N VAL A 133 26.69 25.20 32.64
CA VAL A 133 26.84 23.81 32.21
C VAL A 133 27.31 23.71 30.76
N LEU A 134 26.68 24.47 29.84
CA LEU A 134 26.91 24.30 28.41
C LEU A 134 28.13 25.06 27.86
N SER A 135 28.80 25.90 28.69
CA SER A 135 30.07 26.52 28.31
C SER A 135 31.27 25.57 28.50
N GLU A 136 31.09 24.47 29.22
CA GLU A 136 32.19 23.53 29.48
C GLU A 136 32.79 22.98 28.18
N GLY A 137 34.09 23.21 27.97
CA GLY A 137 34.82 22.74 26.79
C GLY A 137 34.40 23.40 25.47
N ARG A 138 33.63 24.50 25.51
CA ARG A 138 33.12 25.20 24.31
C ARG A 138 34.15 26.23 23.83
N SER A 139 34.46 26.16 22.52
CA SER A 139 35.23 27.19 21.84
C SER A 139 34.41 28.45 21.61
N PRO A 140 35.01 29.68 21.76
CA PRO A 140 34.35 30.92 21.37
C PRO A 140 33.89 30.96 19.91
N ASP A 141 34.58 30.25 19.03
CA ASP A 141 34.20 30.15 17.60
C ASP A 141 32.94 29.29 17.33
N ARG A 142 32.47 28.59 18.35
CA ARG A 142 31.28 27.74 18.30
C ARG A 142 30.27 28.11 19.41
N PRO A 143 29.77 29.34 19.40
CA PRO A 143 28.87 29.80 20.44
C PRO A 143 27.55 29.06 20.43
N LEU A 144 26.93 28.89 21.60
CA LEU A 144 25.62 28.28 21.79
C LEU A 144 24.53 29.23 21.27
N ALA A 145 23.67 28.77 20.39
CA ALA A 145 22.48 29.53 20.01
C ALA A 145 21.35 29.34 21.03
N LEU A 146 20.67 30.42 21.43
CA LEU A 146 19.53 30.41 22.36
C LEU A 146 18.30 30.99 21.68
N GLY A 147 17.14 30.32 21.82
CA GLY A 147 15.89 30.85 21.30
C GLY A 147 14.67 30.34 22.07
N SER A 148 13.52 30.99 21.88
CA SER A 148 12.23 30.56 22.46
C SER A 148 11.11 30.68 21.47
N VAL A 149 10.35 29.60 21.29
CA VAL A 149 9.12 29.57 20.46
C VAL A 149 8.04 30.51 21.01
N LYS A 150 8.12 30.85 22.29
CA LYS A 150 7.15 31.75 22.94
C LYS A 150 7.15 33.14 22.34
N THR A 151 8.27 33.58 21.79
CA THR A 151 8.33 34.86 21.06
C THR A 151 7.50 34.84 19.78
N ASN A 152 7.27 33.66 19.19
CA ASN A 152 6.50 33.48 17.96
C ASN A 152 5.00 33.23 18.22
N ILE A 153 4.67 32.34 19.17
CA ILE A 153 3.28 31.85 19.36
C ILE A 153 2.74 32.04 20.80
N GLY A 154 3.47 32.72 21.67
CA GLY A 154 3.09 32.83 23.09
C GLY A 154 3.41 31.58 23.90
N ASN A 155 3.02 31.59 25.17
CA ASN A 155 3.23 30.49 26.10
C ASN A 155 2.02 29.55 26.11
N LEU A 156 2.19 28.36 25.56
CA LEU A 156 1.17 27.31 25.54
C LEU A 156 1.04 26.57 26.88
N GLU A 157 1.63 27.08 27.96
CA GLU A 157 1.55 26.51 29.31
C GLU A 157 1.77 24.99 29.32
N ALA A 158 0.73 24.18 29.53
CA ALA A 158 0.82 22.71 29.55
C ALA A 158 1.28 22.08 28.21
N ALA A 159 1.14 22.80 27.09
CA ALA A 159 1.59 22.37 25.78
C ALA A 159 2.94 23.01 25.36
N SER A 160 3.54 23.88 26.18
CA SER A 160 4.75 24.64 25.78
C SER A 160 5.94 23.74 25.48
N GLY A 161 6.15 22.65 26.23
CA GLY A 161 7.22 21.69 25.98
C GLY A 161 7.08 20.98 24.63
N MET A 162 5.84 20.66 24.22
CA MET A 162 5.58 20.08 22.89
C MET A 162 5.86 21.08 21.77
N ALA A 163 5.49 22.34 21.95
CA ALA A 163 5.81 23.41 20.98
C ALA A 163 7.31 23.58 20.80
N SER A 164 8.07 23.59 21.90
CA SER A 164 9.53 23.67 21.90
C SER A 164 10.16 22.48 21.21
N LEU A 165 9.73 21.26 21.53
CA LEU A 165 10.20 20.02 20.91
C LEU A 165 9.94 20.01 19.39
N ILE A 166 8.71 20.33 18.98
CA ILE A 166 8.32 20.34 17.56
C ILE A 166 9.11 21.41 16.80
N LYS A 167 9.33 22.60 17.37
CA LYS A 167 10.16 23.64 16.75
C LYS A 167 11.57 23.16 16.49
N ILE A 168 12.23 22.49 17.44
CA ILE A 168 13.59 21.95 17.24
C ILE A 168 13.58 20.91 16.13
N VAL A 169 12.66 19.96 16.16
CA VAL A 169 12.56 18.92 15.12
C VAL A 169 12.42 19.54 13.73
N LEU A 170 11.56 20.55 13.58
CA LEU A 170 11.40 21.26 12.30
C LEU A 170 12.69 22.05 11.92
N ALA A 171 13.31 22.74 12.87
CA ALA A 171 14.55 23.48 12.63
C ALA A 171 15.71 22.56 12.20
N MET A 172 15.83 21.36 12.80
CA MET A 172 16.79 20.33 12.37
C MET A 172 16.52 19.87 10.93
N GLN A 173 15.24 19.65 10.57
CA GLN A 173 14.86 19.20 9.23
C GLN A 173 15.16 20.24 8.16
N HIS A 174 14.95 21.52 8.47
CA HIS A 174 15.27 22.63 7.56
C HIS A 174 16.74 23.07 7.65
N ARG A 175 17.49 22.56 8.61
CA ARG A 175 18.87 23.00 8.94
C ARG A 175 18.97 24.50 9.13
N GLU A 176 17.92 25.10 9.74
CA GLU A 176 17.79 26.53 9.94
C GLU A 176 17.21 26.84 11.32
N LEU A 177 17.70 27.93 11.93
CA LEU A 177 17.14 28.52 13.13
C LEU A 177 16.19 29.67 12.73
N PRO A 178 14.91 29.63 13.11
CA PRO A 178 14.01 30.75 12.90
C PRO A 178 14.37 31.94 13.79
N PRO A 179 14.00 33.18 13.41
CA PRO A 179 14.30 34.36 14.19
C PRO A 179 13.70 34.32 15.59
N HIS A 180 14.49 34.69 16.59
CA HIS A 180 13.99 35.05 17.90
C HIS A 180 13.40 36.47 17.84
N LEU A 181 12.11 36.61 18.13
CA LEU A 181 11.38 37.85 17.93
C LEU A 181 11.41 38.74 19.20
N HIS A 182 11.10 40.02 19.03
CA HIS A 182 10.88 41.01 20.09
C HIS A 182 12.08 41.36 20.95
N LEU A 183 13.29 40.97 20.57
CA LEU A 183 14.53 41.40 21.24
C LEU A 183 15.04 42.69 20.60
N ARG A 184 14.98 43.79 21.36
CA ARG A 184 15.47 45.12 20.96
C ARG A 184 16.73 45.49 21.70
N GLN A 185 16.75 45.24 23.00
CA GLN A 185 17.87 45.49 23.89
C GLN A 185 17.99 44.33 24.88
N LEU A 186 19.17 43.74 24.96
CA LEU A 186 19.39 42.61 25.88
C LEU A 186 19.18 43.06 27.32
N ASN A 187 18.53 42.23 28.13
CA ASN A 187 18.38 42.44 29.58
C ASN A 187 19.79 42.61 30.22
N PRO A 188 20.09 43.70 30.94
CA PRO A 188 21.40 43.98 31.49
C PRO A 188 21.91 42.91 32.49
N GLU A 189 21.02 42.11 33.05
CA GLU A 189 21.37 40.98 33.91
C GLU A 189 21.83 39.72 33.12
N ILE A 190 21.74 39.75 31.78
CA ILE A 190 22.17 38.67 30.87
C ILE A 190 23.52 39.11 30.25
N VAL A 191 24.62 38.52 30.73
CA VAL A 191 25.97 38.81 30.25
C VAL A 191 26.42 37.69 29.31
N LEU A 192 26.20 37.86 28.02
CA LEU A 192 26.56 36.82 27.01
C LEU A 192 28.09 36.76 26.77
N ASP A 193 28.85 37.81 27.08
CA ASP A 193 30.29 37.81 26.94
C ASP A 193 30.98 36.81 27.88
N GLU A 194 30.35 36.48 29.01
CA GLU A 194 30.84 35.47 29.97
C GLU A 194 30.42 34.04 29.55
N ILE A 195 29.49 33.92 28.60
CA ILE A 195 28.93 32.66 28.12
C ILE A 195 29.10 32.66 26.60
N PRO A 196 29.83 31.72 25.97
CA PRO A 196 29.92 31.67 24.52
C PRO A 196 28.56 31.33 23.90
N ALA A 197 27.66 32.32 23.88
CA ALA A 197 26.27 32.16 23.41
C ALA A 197 25.83 33.37 22.57
N TRP A 198 24.81 33.19 21.74
CA TRP A 198 24.21 34.22 20.91
C TRP A 198 22.72 33.95 20.68
N ILE A 199 21.99 34.95 20.23
CA ILE A 199 20.56 34.87 19.99
C ILE A 199 20.31 35.13 18.50
N PRO A 200 19.66 34.19 17.73
CA PRO A 200 19.42 34.35 16.32
C PRO A 200 18.22 35.29 16.08
N VAL A 201 18.50 36.59 15.87
CA VAL A 201 17.45 37.60 15.56
C VAL A 201 17.05 37.62 14.06
N LYS A 202 17.72 36.85 13.24
CA LYS A 202 17.45 36.67 11.82
C LYS A 202 17.42 35.17 11.51
N ARG A 203 16.72 34.77 10.43
CA ARG A 203 16.81 33.42 9.90
C ARG A 203 18.26 33.06 9.59
N THR A 204 18.76 32.01 10.20
CA THR A 204 20.18 31.65 10.20
C THR A 204 20.33 30.14 9.97
N ALA A 205 21.31 29.74 9.18
CA ALA A 205 21.65 28.33 9.03
C ALA A 205 21.99 27.71 10.39
N TRP A 206 21.66 26.45 10.59
CA TRP A 206 21.98 25.74 11.84
C TRP A 206 23.51 25.67 12.03
N PRO A 207 24.06 26.11 13.20
CA PRO A 207 25.49 26.20 13.40
C PRO A 207 26.13 24.84 13.77
N THR A 208 26.29 23.94 12.78
CA THR A 208 26.87 22.60 13.02
C THR A 208 28.37 22.53 12.86
N GLY A 209 28.97 23.42 12.07
CA GLY A 209 30.39 23.31 11.71
C GLY A 209 30.76 21.99 11.02
N GLY A 210 29.79 21.31 10.39
CA GLY A 210 29.97 19.99 9.76
C GLY A 210 29.70 18.80 10.67
N GLU A 211 29.36 19.02 11.94
CA GLU A 211 28.95 17.98 12.88
C GLU A 211 27.42 17.78 12.90
N LYS A 212 26.96 16.79 13.66
CA LYS A 212 25.54 16.53 13.85
C LYS A 212 24.82 17.69 14.54
N CYS A 213 23.57 17.96 14.15
CA CYS A 213 22.69 18.88 14.87
C CYS A 213 22.29 18.25 16.22
N ILE A 214 22.75 18.88 17.33
CA ILE A 214 22.34 18.49 18.68
C ILE A 214 21.74 19.72 19.38
N ALA A 215 20.58 19.54 20.01
CA ALA A 215 19.86 20.61 20.69
C ALA A 215 19.32 20.19 22.05
N GLY A 216 19.16 21.19 22.94
CA GLY A 216 18.47 21.06 24.21
C GLY A 216 17.07 21.65 24.17
N VAL A 217 16.12 21.03 24.85
CA VAL A 217 14.82 21.62 25.23
C VAL A 217 14.80 21.82 26.72
N HIS A 218 14.59 23.04 27.20
CA HIS A 218 14.55 23.39 28.58
C HIS A 218 13.16 23.91 28.97
N CYS A 219 12.50 23.26 29.93
CA CYS A 219 11.11 23.54 30.32
C CYS A 219 10.95 23.55 31.84
N PHE A 220 10.19 24.54 32.35
CA PHE A 220 9.84 24.66 33.76
C PHE A 220 8.35 24.74 33.97
N GLY A 221 7.85 24.02 34.99
CA GLY A 221 6.47 24.14 35.45
C GLY A 221 6.35 25.17 36.61
N ALA A 222 5.21 25.82 36.69
CA ALA A 222 4.91 26.74 37.79
C ALA A 222 4.90 26.07 39.17
N ASN A 223 4.80 24.75 39.20
CA ASN A 223 4.87 23.92 40.39
C ASN A 223 6.30 23.55 40.82
N GLY A 224 7.32 24.05 40.13
CA GLY A 224 8.74 23.77 40.41
C GLY A 224 9.32 22.57 39.68
N THR A 225 8.58 21.88 38.83
CA THR A 225 9.13 20.82 37.99
C THR A 225 10.01 21.38 36.89
N ASN A 226 11.26 20.90 36.77
CA ASN A 226 12.17 21.24 35.67
C ASN A 226 12.37 19.98 34.81
N ALA A 227 12.42 20.18 33.51
CA ALA A 227 12.73 19.12 32.53
C ALA A 227 13.74 19.59 31.51
N HIS A 228 14.69 18.73 31.14
CA HIS A 228 15.63 18.97 30.03
C HIS A 228 15.72 17.74 29.15
N LEU A 229 15.62 17.93 27.83
CA LEU A 229 15.78 16.89 26.81
C LEU A 229 16.98 17.25 25.94
N VAL A 230 17.72 16.23 25.50
CA VAL A 230 18.78 16.34 24.49
C VAL A 230 18.34 15.61 23.23
N LEU A 231 18.30 16.33 22.13
CA LEU A 231 17.89 15.87 20.81
C LEU A 231 19.08 15.83 19.86
N GLU A 232 19.07 14.85 18.95
CA GLU A 232 20.04 14.73 17.86
C GLU A 232 19.29 14.57 16.54
N GLU A 233 19.85 15.07 15.45
CA GLU A 233 19.30 14.84 14.11
C GLU A 233 19.18 13.34 13.78
N PRO A 234 18.25 12.94 12.86
CA PRO A 234 18.07 11.54 12.51
C PRO A 234 19.35 10.95 11.88
N PRO A 235 19.54 9.62 11.97
CA PRO A 235 20.60 8.95 11.25
C PRO A 235 20.43 9.16 9.73
N PRO A 236 21.55 9.15 8.97
CA PRO A 236 21.47 9.22 7.51
C PRO A 236 20.66 8.05 6.99
N ARG A 237 19.83 8.31 5.99
CA ARG A 237 19.05 7.25 5.32
C ARG A 237 19.99 6.37 4.50
N GLU A 238 19.77 5.06 4.55
CA GLU A 238 20.50 4.14 3.70
C GLU A 238 20.19 4.40 2.21
N PRO A 239 21.18 4.24 1.33
CA PRO A 239 20.99 4.38 -0.11
C PRO A 239 20.01 3.31 -0.62
N ARG A 240 19.25 3.64 -1.67
CA ARG A 240 18.31 2.73 -2.31
C ARG A 240 19.01 1.49 -2.84
N SER A 241 18.49 0.32 -2.53
CA SER A 241 18.78 -0.90 -3.28
C SER A 241 18.20 -0.77 -4.69
N THR A 242 18.97 -1.20 -5.70
CA THR A 242 18.55 -1.25 -7.11
C THR A 242 17.66 -2.47 -7.38
N THR A 243 16.49 -2.54 -6.75
CA THR A 243 15.48 -3.53 -7.15
C THR A 243 14.79 -3.06 -8.44
N SER A 244 14.49 -3.99 -9.34
CA SER A 244 13.74 -3.68 -10.56
C SER A 244 12.36 -3.14 -10.19
N GLU A 245 12.04 -1.94 -10.67
CA GLU A 245 10.76 -1.26 -10.42
C GLU A 245 9.72 -1.68 -11.46
N PRO A 246 8.43 -1.75 -11.09
CA PRO A 246 7.36 -1.94 -12.06
C PRO A 246 7.26 -0.73 -12.99
N SER A 247 6.85 -0.95 -14.23
CA SER A 247 6.68 0.11 -15.23
C SER A 247 5.54 1.08 -14.90
N LEU A 248 4.58 0.65 -14.10
CA LEU A 248 3.40 1.41 -13.70
C LEU A 248 3.22 1.39 -12.19
N HIS A 249 2.66 2.48 -11.67
CA HIS A 249 2.35 2.65 -10.26
C HIS A 249 0.87 2.97 -10.06
N LEU A 250 0.29 2.48 -8.96
CA LEU A 250 -1.10 2.72 -8.59
C LEU A 250 -1.18 3.60 -7.35
N LEU A 251 -1.73 4.79 -7.50
CA LEU A 251 -2.04 5.71 -6.40
C LEU A 251 -3.48 5.49 -5.95
N SER A 252 -3.68 5.02 -4.74
CA SER A 252 -4.99 4.83 -4.11
C SER A 252 -5.29 5.94 -3.12
N LEU A 253 -6.43 6.61 -3.28
CA LEU A 253 -6.93 7.63 -2.35
C LEU A 253 -8.32 7.27 -1.87
N SER A 254 -8.62 7.55 -0.60
CA SER A 254 -9.95 7.31 -0.06
C SER A 254 -10.32 8.33 1.03
N ALA A 255 -11.62 8.55 1.21
CA ALA A 255 -12.13 9.42 2.24
C ALA A 255 -13.51 8.98 2.73
N LYS A 256 -13.97 9.57 3.83
CA LYS A 256 -15.31 9.30 4.41
C LYS A 256 -16.45 9.92 3.60
N ASN A 257 -16.16 10.91 2.75
CA ASN A 257 -17.14 11.53 1.85
C ASN A 257 -16.44 12.09 0.60
N GLU A 258 -17.21 12.43 -0.41
CA GLU A 258 -16.72 12.92 -1.70
C GLU A 258 -15.98 14.26 -1.58
N GLY A 259 -16.46 15.19 -0.74
CA GLY A 259 -15.82 16.48 -0.55
C GLY A 259 -14.41 16.35 0.02
N SER A 260 -14.25 15.52 1.05
CA SER A 260 -12.94 15.17 1.61
C SER A 260 -12.05 14.44 0.61
N LEU A 261 -12.61 13.59 -0.26
CA LEU A 261 -11.81 12.91 -1.27
C LEU A 261 -11.28 13.88 -2.34
N LYS A 262 -12.11 14.81 -2.81
CA LYS A 262 -11.68 15.88 -3.74
C LYS A 262 -10.61 16.78 -3.11
N GLU A 263 -10.78 17.16 -1.84
CA GLU A 263 -9.77 17.96 -1.13
C GLU A 263 -8.46 17.18 -0.92
N LEU A 264 -8.53 15.87 -0.62
CA LEU A 264 -7.36 15.02 -0.54
C LEU A 264 -6.62 14.98 -1.88
N ALA A 265 -7.34 14.81 -2.99
CA ALA A 265 -6.76 14.86 -4.33
C ALA A 265 -6.07 16.20 -4.62
N ARG A 266 -6.68 17.36 -4.24
CA ARG A 266 -6.04 18.69 -4.38
C ARG A 266 -4.74 18.78 -3.58
N ARG A 267 -4.67 18.19 -2.40
CA ARG A 267 -3.45 18.14 -1.58
C ARG A 267 -2.38 17.29 -2.24
N PHE A 268 -2.73 16.13 -2.79
CA PHE A 268 -1.80 15.29 -3.54
C PHE A 268 -1.33 15.96 -4.84
N GLN A 269 -2.20 16.67 -5.54
CA GLN A 269 -1.83 17.47 -6.70
C GLN A 269 -0.73 18.47 -6.35
N ARG A 270 -0.93 19.31 -5.30
CA ARG A 270 0.06 20.29 -4.84
C ARG A 270 1.35 19.62 -4.36
N PHE A 271 1.24 18.46 -3.74
CA PHE A 271 2.40 17.69 -3.27
C PHE A 271 3.26 17.22 -4.46
N LEU A 272 2.65 16.63 -5.48
CA LEU A 272 3.34 16.15 -6.68
C LEU A 272 3.98 17.32 -7.46
N GLU A 273 3.33 18.47 -7.49
CA GLU A 273 3.85 19.70 -8.09
C GLU A 273 5.07 20.23 -7.33
N ALA A 274 5.00 20.26 -6.00
CA ALA A 274 6.08 20.76 -5.14
C ALA A 274 7.28 19.79 -5.03
N HIS A 275 7.08 18.49 -5.31
CA HIS A 275 8.09 17.44 -5.15
C HIS A 275 8.22 16.59 -6.42
N PRO A 276 8.61 17.17 -7.57
CA PRO A 276 8.67 16.44 -8.86
C PRO A 276 9.72 15.32 -8.87
N SER A 277 10.72 15.40 -7.98
CA SER A 277 11.77 14.37 -7.81
C SER A 277 11.40 13.25 -6.85
N ALA A 278 10.24 13.31 -6.18
CA ALA A 278 9.80 12.24 -5.29
C ALA A 278 9.55 10.96 -6.07
N SER A 279 10.01 9.83 -5.55
CA SER A 279 9.75 8.53 -6.14
C SER A 279 8.24 8.26 -6.18
N LEU A 280 7.70 8.02 -7.38
CA LEU A 280 6.29 7.70 -7.53
C LEU A 280 5.91 6.41 -6.79
N GLY A 281 6.80 5.42 -6.78
CA GLY A 281 6.62 4.19 -6.00
C GLY A 281 6.49 4.45 -4.50
N ASP A 282 7.30 5.36 -3.93
CA ASP A 282 7.21 5.73 -2.51
C ASP A 282 5.93 6.51 -2.20
N VAL A 283 5.51 7.43 -3.10
CA VAL A 283 4.24 8.15 -3.00
C VAL A 283 3.06 7.18 -2.95
N CYS A 284 3.02 6.25 -3.89
CA CYS A 284 1.94 5.27 -4.01
C CYS A 284 1.92 4.29 -2.82
N CYS A 285 3.10 3.83 -2.39
CA CYS A 285 3.22 2.98 -1.21
C CYS A 285 2.74 3.69 0.07
N GLY A 286 3.19 4.92 0.29
CA GLY A 286 2.76 5.69 1.45
C GLY A 286 1.26 6.01 1.46
N ALA A 287 0.65 6.18 0.29
CA ALA A 287 -0.79 6.39 0.15
C ALA A 287 -1.59 5.10 0.37
N GLY A 288 -1.10 3.96 -0.12
CA GLY A 288 -1.74 2.65 0.05
C GLY A 288 -1.48 2.05 1.43
N ALA A 289 -0.23 1.67 1.73
CA ALA A 289 0.11 0.95 2.95
C ALA A 289 0.13 1.82 4.22
N GLY A 290 0.33 3.13 4.08
CA GLY A 290 0.46 4.07 5.18
C GLY A 290 -0.82 4.78 5.59
N ARG A 291 -1.98 4.45 5.04
CA ARG A 291 -3.27 5.13 5.29
C ARG A 291 -4.39 4.12 5.49
N SER A 292 -5.41 4.56 6.25
CA SER A 292 -6.69 3.84 6.32
C SER A 292 -7.49 4.06 5.04
N HIS A 293 -8.20 3.04 4.58
CA HIS A 293 -9.06 3.10 3.41
C HIS A 293 -10.53 3.22 3.84
N PHE A 294 -11.22 4.17 3.21
CA PHE A 294 -12.61 4.50 3.49
C PHE A 294 -13.51 4.14 2.29
N ASP A 295 -14.82 4.41 2.41
CA ASP A 295 -15.83 3.99 1.44
C ASP A 295 -15.83 4.77 0.13
N HIS A 296 -15.42 6.05 0.15
CA HIS A 296 -15.24 6.83 -1.07
C HIS A 296 -13.82 6.64 -1.56
N ARG A 297 -13.65 5.93 -2.68
CA ARG A 297 -12.35 5.50 -3.20
C ARG A 297 -12.12 6.00 -4.62
N ILE A 298 -10.88 6.33 -4.93
CA ILE A 298 -10.39 6.57 -6.29
C ILE A 298 -8.99 6.00 -6.43
N ALA A 299 -8.62 5.56 -7.62
CA ALA A 299 -7.28 5.10 -7.91
C ALA A 299 -6.82 5.53 -9.29
N PHE A 300 -5.55 5.87 -9.40
CA PHE A 300 -4.90 6.34 -10.62
C PHE A 300 -3.74 5.41 -10.95
N ILE A 301 -3.55 5.09 -12.24
CA ILE A 301 -2.43 4.28 -12.72
C ILE A 301 -1.59 5.17 -13.62
N SER A 302 -0.27 5.21 -13.40
CA SER A 302 0.63 6.03 -14.19
C SER A 302 2.07 5.51 -14.15
N GLU A 303 2.81 5.78 -15.20
CA GLU A 303 4.25 5.50 -15.33
C GLU A 303 5.13 6.64 -14.76
N SER A 304 4.57 7.83 -14.58
CA SER A 304 5.36 8.99 -14.16
C SER A 304 4.61 9.93 -13.23
N SER A 305 5.35 10.67 -12.38
CA SER A 305 4.80 11.69 -11.49
C SER A 305 4.07 12.80 -12.25
N ALA A 306 4.53 13.16 -13.45
CA ALA A 306 3.90 14.20 -14.26
C ALA A 306 2.51 13.78 -14.80
N LEU A 307 2.38 12.53 -15.27
CA LEU A 307 1.10 11.99 -15.71
C LEU A 307 0.17 11.74 -14.53
N MET A 308 0.69 11.23 -13.42
CA MET A 308 -0.06 11.08 -12.16
C MET A 308 -0.63 12.42 -11.69
N HIS A 309 0.18 13.48 -11.68
CA HIS A 309 -0.27 14.83 -11.35
C HIS A 309 -1.46 15.27 -12.24
N LYS A 310 -1.37 15.08 -13.57
CA LYS A 310 -2.45 15.42 -14.52
C LYS A 310 -3.76 14.67 -14.19
N GLN A 311 -3.70 13.38 -13.94
CA GLN A 311 -4.87 12.56 -13.60
C GLN A 311 -5.51 13.00 -12.28
N VAL A 312 -4.69 13.22 -11.24
CA VAL A 312 -5.16 13.70 -9.93
C VAL A 312 -5.76 15.10 -10.02
N ALA A 313 -5.15 16.01 -10.81
CA ALA A 313 -5.65 17.36 -11.04
C ALA A 313 -7.02 17.36 -11.75
N ALA A 314 -7.18 16.53 -12.79
CA ALA A 314 -8.44 16.38 -13.50
C ALA A 314 -9.56 15.91 -12.56
N PHE A 315 -9.30 14.92 -11.72
CA PHE A 315 -10.25 14.47 -10.72
C PHE A 315 -10.56 15.56 -9.66
N ALA A 316 -9.55 16.27 -9.19
CA ALA A 316 -9.73 17.34 -8.19
C ALA A 316 -10.59 18.49 -8.70
N GLN A 317 -10.58 18.76 -10.01
CA GLN A 317 -11.38 19.81 -10.67
C GLN A 317 -12.80 19.34 -10.99
N HIS A 318 -12.94 18.20 -11.65
CA HIS A 318 -14.21 17.76 -12.25
C HIS A 318 -14.92 16.70 -11.40
N GLY A 319 -14.18 15.97 -10.52
CA GLY A 319 -14.69 14.80 -9.85
C GLY A 319 -14.83 13.61 -10.83
N ASP A 320 -15.44 12.54 -10.35
CA ASP A 320 -15.83 11.40 -11.16
C ASP A 320 -17.32 11.13 -10.97
N THR A 321 -18.10 11.28 -12.02
CA THR A 321 -19.56 11.09 -11.99
C THR A 321 -19.96 9.62 -11.85
N THR A 322 -19.01 8.69 -12.04
CA THR A 322 -19.23 7.24 -11.94
C THR A 322 -19.01 6.72 -10.52
N MET A 323 -18.46 7.54 -9.61
CA MET A 323 -18.21 7.15 -8.23
C MET A 323 -19.49 6.83 -7.48
N ARG A 324 -19.57 5.62 -6.93
CA ARG A 324 -20.64 5.20 -6.02
C ARG A 324 -20.05 4.87 -4.65
N PRO A 325 -20.64 5.37 -3.53
CA PRO A 325 -20.21 4.97 -2.20
C PRO A 325 -20.44 3.47 -1.99
N LEU A 326 -19.46 2.77 -1.44
CA LEU A 326 -19.51 1.33 -1.18
C LEU A 326 -20.65 0.90 -0.25
N SER A 327 -21.09 1.78 0.62
CA SER A 327 -22.22 1.52 1.52
C SER A 327 -23.53 1.17 0.82
N ARG A 328 -23.64 1.41 -0.50
CA ARG A 328 -24.83 1.10 -1.33
C ARG A 328 -24.68 -0.16 -2.16
N VAL A 329 -23.49 -0.70 -2.32
CA VAL A 329 -23.21 -1.89 -3.11
C VAL A 329 -22.44 -2.84 -2.21
N GLY A 330 -23.01 -3.94 -1.77
CA GLY A 330 -22.31 -4.94 -0.95
C GLY A 330 -20.96 -5.34 -1.59
N ARG A 331 -20.00 -5.81 -0.79
CA ARG A 331 -18.72 -6.31 -1.31
C ARG A 331 -18.97 -7.39 -2.36
N PRO A 332 -18.33 -7.32 -3.54
CA PRO A 332 -18.52 -8.35 -4.57
C PRO A 332 -17.89 -9.65 -4.10
N LYS A 333 -18.56 -10.76 -4.40
CA LYS A 333 -18.00 -12.11 -4.24
C LYS A 333 -17.11 -12.42 -5.43
N VAL A 334 -15.84 -12.71 -5.17
CA VAL A 334 -14.83 -12.94 -6.22
C VAL A 334 -14.72 -14.42 -6.52
N ALA A 335 -14.91 -14.78 -7.79
CA ALA A 335 -14.58 -16.09 -8.33
C ALA A 335 -13.29 -16.02 -9.15
N PHE A 336 -12.33 -16.93 -8.91
CA PHE A 336 -11.19 -17.11 -9.79
C PHE A 336 -11.55 -18.09 -10.89
N VAL A 337 -11.24 -17.68 -12.13
CA VAL A 337 -11.51 -18.44 -13.36
C VAL A 337 -10.19 -18.76 -14.02
N PHE A 338 -9.83 -20.04 -14.09
CA PHE A 338 -8.57 -20.51 -14.68
C PHE A 338 -8.77 -20.95 -16.12
N THR A 339 -7.89 -20.51 -17.01
CA THR A 339 -8.03 -20.71 -18.45
C THR A 339 -7.64 -22.12 -18.89
N GLY A 340 -8.05 -22.50 -20.09
CA GLY A 340 -7.62 -23.73 -20.74
C GLY A 340 -6.59 -23.50 -21.84
N CYS A 341 -6.17 -24.59 -22.47
CA CYS A 341 -5.26 -24.57 -23.62
C CYS A 341 -5.76 -23.64 -24.73
N GLY A 342 -4.81 -23.04 -25.45
CA GLY A 342 -5.06 -22.07 -26.52
C GLY A 342 -4.94 -20.61 -26.07
N SER A 343 -4.70 -20.38 -24.77
CA SER A 343 -4.38 -19.05 -24.23
C SER A 343 -2.88 -18.79 -24.12
N GLU A 344 -2.06 -19.81 -24.10
CA GLU A 344 -0.61 -19.75 -23.90
C GLU A 344 0.13 -19.10 -25.06
N TYR A 345 1.23 -18.38 -24.72
CA TYR A 345 2.19 -17.82 -25.67
C TYR A 345 3.56 -17.62 -25.00
N ALA A 346 4.60 -17.61 -25.81
CA ALA A 346 5.95 -17.35 -25.32
C ALA A 346 6.08 -15.90 -24.81
N GLY A 347 6.64 -15.72 -23.63
CA GLY A 347 6.76 -14.41 -22.99
C GLY A 347 5.60 -14.04 -22.07
N MET A 348 4.59 -14.90 -21.87
CA MET A 348 3.46 -14.60 -20.99
C MET A 348 3.91 -14.32 -19.55
N GLY A 349 3.53 -13.15 -19.03
CA GLY A 349 3.89 -12.69 -17.68
C GLY A 349 5.35 -12.25 -17.52
N LEU A 350 6.09 -11.96 -18.59
CA LEU A 350 7.51 -11.58 -18.52
C LEU A 350 7.73 -10.35 -17.64
N GLN A 351 6.93 -9.29 -17.79
CA GLN A 351 7.07 -8.08 -16.98
C GLN A 351 6.89 -8.39 -15.49
N LEU A 352 5.96 -9.29 -15.14
CA LEU A 352 5.76 -9.72 -13.75
C LEU A 352 6.93 -10.59 -13.27
N TYR A 353 7.47 -11.48 -14.11
CA TYR A 353 8.63 -12.28 -13.76
C TYR A 353 9.86 -11.41 -13.44
N GLU A 354 10.09 -10.37 -14.21
CA GLU A 354 11.22 -9.45 -14.01
C GLU A 354 11.07 -8.56 -12.78
N THR A 355 9.85 -8.16 -12.45
CA THR A 355 9.62 -7.07 -11.49
C THR A 355 8.80 -7.46 -10.26
N GLN A 356 7.98 -8.52 -10.30
CA GLN A 356 7.12 -8.93 -9.19
C GLN A 356 7.71 -10.16 -8.45
N ALA A 357 8.16 -9.95 -7.22
CA ALA A 357 8.91 -10.95 -6.44
C ALA A 357 8.12 -12.26 -6.23
N THR A 358 6.83 -12.19 -5.86
CA THR A 358 6.00 -13.38 -5.60
C THR A 358 5.78 -14.19 -6.87
N PHE A 359 5.54 -13.52 -8.01
CA PHE A 359 5.39 -14.20 -9.30
C PHE A 359 6.65 -14.94 -9.71
N ARG A 360 7.78 -14.23 -9.69
CA ARG A 360 9.09 -14.80 -10.02
C ARG A 360 9.46 -15.98 -9.12
N GLN A 361 9.29 -15.84 -7.81
CA GLN A 361 9.62 -16.91 -6.87
C GLN A 361 8.74 -18.13 -7.10
N THR A 362 7.44 -17.94 -7.33
CA THR A 362 6.51 -19.05 -7.60
C THR A 362 6.88 -19.80 -8.87
N LEU A 363 7.20 -19.09 -9.96
CA LEU A 363 7.65 -19.74 -11.19
C LEU A 363 8.98 -20.47 -11.01
N ASN A 364 9.93 -19.93 -10.27
CA ASN A 364 11.19 -20.59 -9.96
C ASN A 364 10.98 -21.84 -9.08
N ASP A 365 10.00 -21.83 -8.18
CA ASP A 365 9.63 -23.01 -7.40
C ASP A 365 9.01 -24.09 -8.29
N CYS A 366 8.13 -23.72 -9.24
CA CYS A 366 7.61 -24.63 -10.25
C CYS A 366 8.75 -25.20 -11.11
N ASP A 367 9.66 -24.36 -11.61
CA ASP A 367 10.83 -24.79 -12.40
C ASP A 367 11.66 -25.83 -11.65
N ARG A 368 11.97 -25.55 -10.39
CA ARG A 368 12.73 -26.46 -9.53
C ARG A 368 12.07 -27.82 -9.36
N LEU A 369 10.74 -27.83 -9.13
CA LEU A 369 9.95 -29.06 -8.96
C LEU A 369 9.81 -29.84 -10.27
N LEU A 370 9.85 -29.16 -11.41
CA LEU A 370 9.73 -29.78 -12.74
C LEU A 370 11.03 -30.35 -13.29
N ARG A 371 12.19 -29.97 -12.79
CA ARG A 371 13.50 -30.43 -13.27
C ARG A 371 13.66 -31.96 -13.38
N PRO A 372 13.10 -32.77 -12.47
CA PRO A 372 13.14 -34.24 -12.61
C PRO A 372 12.25 -34.79 -13.72
N HIS A 373 11.31 -34.00 -14.23
CA HIS A 373 10.26 -34.44 -15.13
C HIS A 373 10.34 -33.84 -16.55
N LEU A 374 11.11 -32.76 -16.73
CA LEU A 374 11.24 -32.05 -17.99
C LEU A 374 12.74 -31.93 -18.39
N ASN A 375 13.02 -32.12 -19.65
CA ASN A 375 14.38 -31.99 -20.20
C ASN A 375 14.79 -30.52 -20.43
N VAL A 376 13.85 -29.59 -20.41
CA VAL A 376 14.07 -28.16 -20.60
C VAL A 376 13.50 -27.42 -19.39
N PRO A 377 14.24 -26.45 -18.79
CA PRO A 377 13.73 -25.64 -17.69
C PRO A 377 12.45 -24.87 -18.07
N LEU A 378 11.47 -24.82 -17.16
CA LEU A 378 10.21 -24.06 -17.35
C LEU A 378 10.46 -22.60 -17.73
N VAL A 379 11.37 -21.93 -17.02
CA VAL A 379 11.69 -20.52 -17.26
C VAL A 379 12.26 -20.30 -18.67
N SER A 380 13.06 -21.24 -19.17
CA SER A 380 13.58 -21.17 -20.55
C SER A 380 12.51 -21.41 -21.62
N MET A 381 11.45 -22.15 -21.29
CA MET A 381 10.29 -22.35 -22.19
C MET A 381 9.38 -21.12 -22.20
N LEU A 382 9.11 -20.54 -21.03
CA LEU A 382 8.27 -19.34 -20.90
C LEU A 382 8.92 -18.12 -21.55
N TYR A 383 10.24 -17.95 -21.36
CA TYR A 383 11.02 -16.82 -21.84
C TYR A 383 12.14 -17.29 -22.74
N PRO A 384 11.78 -17.79 -23.94
CA PRO A 384 12.72 -18.47 -24.81
C PRO A 384 13.73 -17.52 -25.45
N ASP A 385 14.93 -18.06 -25.67
CA ASP A 385 15.80 -17.58 -26.70
C ASP A 385 15.32 -18.09 -28.10
N THR A 386 16.02 -17.73 -29.16
CA THR A 386 15.66 -18.11 -30.54
C THR A 386 15.57 -19.63 -30.77
N ARG A 387 16.13 -20.47 -29.90
CA ARG A 387 16.17 -21.94 -30.04
C ARG A 387 15.00 -22.66 -29.41
N THR A 388 14.36 -22.09 -28.41
CA THR A 388 13.32 -22.73 -27.59
C THR A 388 11.91 -22.19 -27.87
N ALA A 389 11.77 -21.16 -28.71
CA ALA A 389 10.47 -20.49 -29.00
C ALA A 389 9.37 -21.42 -29.54
N SER A 390 9.71 -22.53 -30.22
CA SER A 390 8.75 -23.47 -30.79
C SER A 390 8.14 -24.43 -29.77
N LEU A 391 8.74 -24.62 -28.60
CA LEU A 391 8.31 -25.59 -27.59
C LEU A 391 6.91 -25.31 -27.03
N MET A 392 6.50 -24.05 -26.99
CA MET A 392 5.14 -23.67 -26.54
C MET A 392 4.01 -24.20 -27.44
N ASN A 393 4.32 -24.71 -28.64
CA ASN A 393 3.35 -25.36 -29.50
C ASN A 393 3.18 -26.87 -29.21
N GLU A 394 4.02 -27.43 -28.34
CA GLU A 394 3.95 -28.81 -27.91
C GLU A 394 3.07 -28.95 -26.67
N THR A 395 2.09 -29.86 -26.71
CA THR A 395 1.09 -30.00 -25.62
C THR A 395 1.76 -30.31 -24.26
N ALA A 396 2.84 -31.10 -24.26
CA ALA A 396 3.60 -31.43 -23.05
C ALA A 396 4.12 -30.21 -22.32
N PHE A 397 4.55 -29.16 -23.05
CA PHE A 397 5.09 -27.95 -22.48
C PHE A 397 4.03 -26.88 -22.25
N ALA A 398 3.05 -26.76 -23.16
CA ALA A 398 1.97 -25.78 -23.06
C ALA A 398 1.13 -25.97 -21.78
N HIS A 399 0.77 -27.21 -21.42
CA HIS A 399 0.01 -27.53 -20.20
C HIS A 399 0.76 -27.08 -18.93
N VAL A 400 2.02 -27.40 -18.82
CA VAL A 400 2.84 -27.12 -17.64
C VAL A 400 3.12 -25.61 -17.53
N ALA A 401 3.38 -24.96 -18.66
CA ALA A 401 3.64 -23.53 -18.71
C ALA A 401 2.39 -22.73 -18.29
N LEU A 402 1.22 -23.07 -18.86
CA LEU A 402 -0.04 -22.41 -18.53
C LEU A 402 -0.41 -22.60 -17.05
N PHE A 403 -0.39 -23.86 -16.57
CA PHE A 403 -0.63 -24.15 -15.15
C PHE A 403 0.28 -23.33 -14.23
N SER A 404 1.59 -23.28 -14.53
CA SER A 404 2.56 -22.60 -13.68
C SER A 404 2.33 -21.09 -13.61
N VAL A 405 1.98 -20.46 -14.74
CA VAL A 405 1.62 -19.05 -14.80
C VAL A 405 0.31 -18.77 -14.05
N GLU A 406 -0.71 -19.58 -14.25
CA GLU A 406 -2.00 -19.47 -13.55
C GLU A 406 -1.85 -19.60 -12.04
N TYR A 407 -1.07 -20.58 -11.59
CA TYR A 407 -0.77 -20.77 -10.18
C TYR A 407 0.02 -19.58 -9.62
N ALA A 408 1.01 -19.05 -10.36
CA ALA A 408 1.80 -17.89 -9.94
C ALA A 408 0.91 -16.63 -9.86
N LEU A 409 0.00 -16.40 -10.81
CA LEU A 409 -0.98 -15.32 -10.75
C LEU A 409 -1.89 -15.43 -9.52
N ALA A 410 -2.39 -16.64 -9.24
CA ALA A 410 -3.22 -16.87 -8.05
C ALA A 410 -2.46 -16.55 -6.75
N LYS A 411 -1.17 -16.88 -6.68
CA LYS A 411 -0.30 -16.54 -5.55
C LYS A 411 -0.11 -15.04 -5.42
N VAL A 412 0.08 -14.32 -6.54
CA VAL A 412 0.19 -12.86 -6.56
C VAL A 412 -1.09 -12.21 -6.03
N TRP A 413 -2.25 -12.53 -6.59
CA TRP A 413 -3.52 -11.97 -6.15
C TRP A 413 -3.79 -12.22 -4.66
N ARG A 414 -3.53 -13.44 -4.19
CA ARG A 414 -3.66 -13.79 -2.77
C ARG A 414 -2.67 -13.01 -1.88
N SER A 415 -1.46 -12.77 -2.35
CA SER A 415 -0.49 -11.96 -1.62
C SER A 415 -0.91 -10.49 -1.52
N TRP A 416 -1.76 -10.02 -2.45
CA TRP A 416 -2.36 -8.69 -2.43
C TRP A 416 -3.69 -8.63 -1.65
N GLY A 417 -4.05 -9.72 -0.96
CA GLY A 417 -5.28 -9.81 -0.17
C GLY A 417 -6.54 -10.11 -0.99
N ILE A 418 -6.41 -10.34 -2.31
CA ILE A 418 -7.54 -10.73 -3.17
C ILE A 418 -7.65 -12.25 -3.13
N VAL A 419 -8.57 -12.73 -2.31
CA VAL A 419 -8.80 -14.17 -2.08
C VAL A 419 -10.10 -14.57 -2.72
N PRO A 420 -10.14 -15.66 -3.54
CA PRO A 420 -11.38 -16.14 -4.13
C PRO A 420 -12.26 -16.81 -3.07
N GLU A 421 -13.58 -16.64 -3.22
CA GLU A 421 -14.56 -17.40 -2.44
C GLU A 421 -14.93 -18.71 -3.10
N ILE A 422 -14.68 -18.85 -4.41
CA ILE A 422 -14.90 -20.03 -5.22
C ILE A 422 -13.95 -20.03 -6.41
N VAL A 423 -13.62 -21.21 -6.92
CA VAL A 423 -12.75 -21.36 -8.09
C VAL A 423 -13.40 -22.25 -9.14
N ILE A 424 -13.11 -21.95 -10.41
CA ILE A 424 -13.50 -22.76 -11.58
C ILE A 424 -12.34 -22.80 -12.57
N GLY A 425 -12.12 -23.93 -13.21
CA GLY A 425 -11.13 -24.06 -14.26
C GLY A 425 -11.72 -24.64 -15.54
N HIS A 426 -11.13 -24.27 -16.67
CA HIS A 426 -11.44 -24.83 -17.99
C HIS A 426 -10.29 -25.76 -18.45
N GLY A 427 -10.58 -27.00 -18.76
CA GLY A 427 -9.57 -27.95 -19.24
C GLY A 427 -8.37 -28.05 -18.25
N VAL A 428 -7.15 -27.78 -18.71
CA VAL A 428 -5.95 -27.82 -17.86
C VAL A 428 -6.03 -26.84 -16.67
N GLY A 429 -6.75 -25.72 -16.81
CA GLY A 429 -6.93 -24.75 -15.73
C GLY A 429 -7.67 -25.31 -14.51
N GLU A 430 -8.39 -26.45 -14.64
CA GLU A 430 -8.98 -27.10 -13.46
C GLU A 430 -7.92 -27.66 -12.50
N TYR A 431 -6.73 -28.04 -12.99
CA TYR A 431 -5.62 -28.40 -12.12
C TYR A 431 -5.17 -27.23 -11.26
N ALA A 432 -5.06 -26.03 -11.85
CA ALA A 432 -4.72 -24.82 -11.09
C ALA A 432 -5.81 -24.46 -10.08
N ALA A 433 -7.09 -24.52 -10.48
CA ALA A 433 -8.22 -24.32 -9.59
C ALA A 433 -8.21 -25.32 -8.41
N ALA A 434 -8.01 -26.60 -8.68
CA ALA A 434 -7.98 -27.66 -7.68
C ALA A 434 -6.76 -27.56 -6.74
N CYS A 435 -5.58 -27.19 -7.27
CA CYS A 435 -4.38 -26.95 -6.49
C CYS A 435 -4.58 -25.76 -5.52
N ILE A 436 -5.18 -24.68 -5.99
CA ILE A 436 -5.53 -23.51 -5.15
C ILE A 436 -6.61 -23.85 -4.13
N ALA A 437 -7.54 -24.75 -4.48
CA ALA A 437 -8.54 -25.26 -3.56
C ALA A 437 -7.99 -26.29 -2.55
N GLY A 438 -6.74 -26.72 -2.70
CA GLY A 438 -6.08 -27.65 -1.78
C GLY A 438 -6.40 -29.12 -2.01
N VAL A 439 -6.81 -29.51 -3.22
CA VAL A 439 -7.08 -30.92 -3.56
C VAL A 439 -5.82 -31.77 -3.54
N PHE A 440 -4.68 -31.19 -3.89
CA PHE A 440 -3.35 -31.80 -3.89
C PHE A 440 -2.25 -30.73 -3.73
N SER A 441 -1.06 -31.15 -3.41
CA SER A 441 0.10 -30.26 -3.33
C SER A 441 0.54 -29.76 -4.71
N LEU A 442 1.31 -28.65 -4.74
CA LEU A 442 1.89 -28.11 -5.98
C LEU A 442 2.74 -29.16 -6.71
N GLU A 443 3.57 -29.89 -5.98
CA GLU A 443 4.46 -30.91 -6.53
C GLU A 443 3.67 -32.06 -7.19
N GLU A 444 2.65 -32.57 -6.49
CA GLU A 444 1.78 -33.62 -7.02
C GLU A 444 1.01 -33.17 -8.27
N CYS A 445 0.53 -31.92 -8.24
CA CYS A 445 -0.17 -31.33 -9.37
C CYS A 445 0.74 -31.17 -10.58
N LEU A 446 1.93 -30.59 -10.42
CA LEU A 446 2.91 -30.43 -11.50
C LEU A 446 3.26 -31.79 -12.13
N ARG A 447 3.46 -32.83 -11.31
CA ARG A 447 3.72 -34.18 -11.79
C ARG A 447 2.56 -34.72 -12.66
N LEU A 448 1.30 -34.53 -12.22
CA LEU A 448 0.14 -34.98 -12.99
C LEU A 448 -0.03 -34.23 -14.31
N VAL A 449 0.07 -32.90 -14.27
CA VAL A 449 -0.07 -32.04 -15.47
C VAL A 449 1.02 -32.37 -16.48
N THR A 450 2.26 -32.56 -16.02
CA THR A 450 3.39 -32.94 -16.87
C THR A 450 3.15 -34.31 -17.52
N LYS A 451 2.72 -35.28 -16.72
CA LYS A 451 2.45 -36.64 -17.23
C LYS A 451 1.32 -36.66 -18.24
N GLU A 452 0.23 -35.96 -17.98
CA GLU A 452 -0.89 -35.82 -18.93
C GLU A 452 -0.39 -35.21 -20.26
N GLY A 453 0.32 -34.08 -20.18
CA GLY A 453 0.85 -33.42 -21.38
C GLY A 453 1.78 -34.31 -22.20
N GLN A 454 2.68 -35.06 -21.55
CA GLN A 454 3.56 -36.03 -22.20
C GLN A 454 2.78 -37.16 -22.88
N LEU A 455 1.83 -37.77 -22.18
CA LEU A 455 1.00 -38.86 -22.74
C LEU A 455 0.20 -38.39 -23.95
N ILE A 456 -0.34 -37.17 -23.92
CA ILE A 456 -1.04 -36.58 -25.07
C ILE A 456 -0.08 -36.32 -26.23
N GLN A 457 1.12 -35.81 -25.95
CA GLN A 457 2.13 -35.52 -26.96
C GLN A 457 2.60 -36.80 -27.71
N ASP A 458 2.61 -37.92 -27.02
CA ASP A 458 2.99 -39.22 -27.59
C ASP A 458 1.88 -39.83 -28.50
N LEU A 459 0.66 -39.29 -28.50
CA LEU A 459 -0.41 -39.74 -29.39
C LEU A 459 -0.16 -39.29 -30.84
N PRO A 460 -0.72 -40.02 -31.83
CA PRO A 460 -0.66 -39.63 -33.23
C PRO A 460 -1.23 -38.21 -33.44
N PRO A 461 -0.54 -37.30 -34.20
CA PRO A 461 -0.95 -35.92 -34.41
C PRO A 461 -2.06 -35.81 -35.50
N ASN A 462 -3.08 -36.67 -35.45
CA ASN A 462 -4.18 -36.73 -36.39
C ASN A 462 -5.50 -36.15 -35.86
N GLY A 463 -5.46 -35.55 -34.69
CA GLY A 463 -6.59 -34.88 -34.06
C GLY A 463 -6.78 -33.43 -34.54
N MET A 464 -7.99 -32.92 -34.32
CA MET A 464 -8.36 -31.53 -34.55
C MET A 464 -9.46 -31.12 -33.59
N MET A 465 -9.46 -29.86 -33.19
CA MET A 465 -10.51 -29.20 -32.43
C MET A 465 -11.05 -28.00 -33.20
N ALA A 466 -12.32 -27.66 -33.02
CA ALA A 466 -12.91 -26.45 -33.61
C ALA A 466 -13.98 -25.86 -32.68
N ALA A 467 -14.04 -24.53 -32.62
CA ALA A 467 -15.13 -23.82 -31.98
C ALA A 467 -16.27 -23.65 -32.97
N VAL A 468 -17.48 -24.04 -32.57
CA VAL A 468 -18.72 -23.95 -33.38
C VAL A 468 -19.70 -23.01 -32.69
N PHE A 469 -20.23 -22.03 -33.43
CA PHE A 469 -21.08 -20.97 -32.89
C PHE A 469 -22.58 -21.25 -33.20
N THR A 470 -23.12 -22.27 -32.58
CA THR A 470 -24.53 -22.65 -32.68
C THR A 470 -25.05 -23.18 -31.34
N ASP A 471 -26.35 -23.41 -31.22
CA ASP A 471 -26.91 -24.07 -30.04
C ASP A 471 -26.51 -25.56 -29.97
N GLU A 472 -26.44 -26.09 -28.75
CA GLU A 472 -25.96 -27.43 -28.46
C GLU A 472 -26.82 -28.52 -29.16
N ILE A 473 -28.15 -28.34 -29.22
CA ILE A 473 -29.07 -29.32 -29.80
C ILE A 473 -28.79 -29.46 -31.29
N ARG A 474 -28.65 -28.36 -32.00
CA ARG A 474 -28.31 -28.35 -33.42
C ARG A 474 -26.98 -29.04 -33.71
N LEU A 475 -25.97 -28.74 -32.86
CA LEU A 475 -24.67 -29.36 -33.01
C LEU A 475 -24.70 -30.85 -32.72
N VAL A 476 -25.37 -31.30 -31.68
CA VAL A 476 -25.53 -32.74 -31.36
C VAL A 476 -26.16 -33.48 -32.56
N ASN A 477 -27.15 -32.90 -33.22
CA ASN A 477 -27.74 -33.47 -34.43
C ASN A 477 -26.77 -33.54 -35.61
N ALA A 478 -25.97 -32.48 -35.81
CA ALA A 478 -24.97 -32.44 -36.88
C ALA A 478 -23.82 -33.45 -36.69
N ILE A 479 -23.38 -33.70 -35.46
CA ILE A 479 -22.33 -34.70 -35.17
C ILE A 479 -22.83 -36.14 -35.08
N ALA A 480 -24.14 -36.36 -35.13
CA ALA A 480 -24.72 -37.70 -34.93
C ALA A 480 -24.14 -38.75 -35.93
N SER A 481 -23.96 -38.35 -37.21
CA SER A 481 -23.33 -39.18 -38.25
C SER A 481 -21.83 -39.43 -38.04
N TYR A 482 -21.17 -38.57 -37.24
CA TYR A 482 -19.75 -38.62 -36.94
C TYR A 482 -19.45 -39.11 -35.51
N SER A 483 -20.43 -39.65 -34.76
CA SER A 483 -20.36 -39.93 -33.31
C SER A 483 -19.21 -40.83 -32.86
N LYS A 484 -18.61 -41.64 -33.75
CA LYS A 484 -17.42 -42.45 -33.46
C LYS A 484 -16.11 -41.73 -33.71
N ARG A 485 -16.14 -40.60 -34.43
CA ARG A 485 -14.95 -39.87 -34.91
C ARG A 485 -14.88 -38.46 -34.35
N ILE A 486 -15.99 -37.88 -33.88
CA ILE A 486 -16.10 -36.55 -33.32
C ILE A 486 -16.83 -36.61 -31.99
N SER A 487 -16.34 -35.90 -31.02
CA SER A 487 -16.92 -35.70 -29.69
C SER A 487 -17.13 -34.20 -29.41
N ILE A 488 -18.09 -33.89 -28.51
CA ILE A 488 -18.14 -32.57 -27.89
C ILE A 488 -17.04 -32.51 -26.84
N ALA A 489 -16.12 -31.54 -26.94
CA ALA A 489 -15.02 -31.37 -26.01
C ALA A 489 -15.32 -30.36 -24.89
N ALA A 490 -16.07 -29.30 -25.19
CA ALA A 490 -16.50 -28.33 -24.20
C ALA A 490 -17.79 -27.62 -24.59
N VAL A 491 -18.63 -27.33 -23.60
CA VAL A 491 -19.81 -26.47 -23.74
C VAL A 491 -19.52 -25.16 -23.00
N ASN A 492 -19.09 -24.13 -23.74
CA ASN A 492 -18.61 -22.88 -23.16
C ASN A 492 -19.74 -21.87 -22.89
N GLY A 493 -20.85 -22.00 -23.60
CA GLY A 493 -22.00 -21.09 -23.46
C GLY A 493 -23.19 -21.56 -24.26
N LEU A 494 -24.21 -20.73 -24.37
CA LEU A 494 -25.46 -21.07 -25.08
C LEU A 494 -25.25 -21.31 -26.58
N ARG A 495 -24.29 -20.64 -27.18
CA ARG A 495 -24.04 -20.66 -28.63
C ARG A 495 -22.59 -20.94 -28.97
N GLN A 496 -21.78 -21.44 -28.04
CA GLN A 496 -20.39 -21.78 -28.30
C GLN A 496 -20.04 -23.13 -27.69
N THR A 497 -19.76 -24.07 -28.57
CA THR A 497 -19.37 -25.44 -28.25
C THR A 497 -18.10 -25.80 -28.98
N ILE A 498 -17.18 -26.51 -28.32
CA ILE A 498 -15.95 -27.01 -28.92
C ILE A 498 -16.18 -28.48 -29.31
N ILE A 499 -15.90 -28.79 -30.56
CA ILE A 499 -15.82 -30.17 -31.06
C ILE A 499 -14.37 -30.63 -31.16
N SER A 500 -14.18 -31.94 -31.04
CA SER A 500 -12.85 -32.56 -31.02
C SER A 500 -12.95 -33.96 -31.65
N GLY A 501 -11.98 -34.30 -32.49
CA GLY A 501 -12.03 -35.63 -33.17
C GLY A 501 -10.95 -35.80 -34.22
N GLU A 502 -11.13 -36.81 -35.08
CA GLU A 502 -10.27 -37.03 -36.22
C GLU A 502 -10.27 -35.84 -37.16
N ARG A 503 -9.07 -35.38 -37.58
CA ARG A 503 -8.88 -34.18 -38.41
C ARG A 503 -9.75 -34.21 -39.68
N SER A 504 -9.80 -35.37 -40.39
CA SER A 504 -10.60 -35.50 -41.61
C SER A 504 -12.09 -35.32 -41.34
N ALA A 505 -12.64 -35.97 -40.29
CA ALA A 505 -14.03 -35.88 -39.92
C ALA A 505 -14.43 -34.46 -39.46
N VAL A 506 -13.56 -33.81 -38.66
CA VAL A 506 -13.79 -32.42 -38.24
C VAL A 506 -13.82 -31.47 -39.45
N LEU A 507 -12.92 -31.62 -40.42
CA LEU A 507 -12.94 -30.80 -41.63
C LEU A 507 -14.17 -31.02 -42.47
N GLU A 508 -14.61 -32.27 -42.67
CA GLU A 508 -15.86 -32.60 -43.36
C GLU A 508 -17.07 -31.90 -42.70
N LEU A 509 -17.19 -32.02 -41.38
CA LEU A 509 -18.25 -31.36 -40.61
C LEU A 509 -18.20 -29.85 -40.69
N LEU A 510 -17.01 -29.24 -40.66
CA LEU A 510 -16.86 -27.78 -40.78
C LEU A 510 -17.33 -27.25 -42.15
N GLU A 511 -17.15 -28.02 -43.22
CA GLU A 511 -17.69 -27.69 -44.57
C GLU A 511 -19.23 -27.79 -44.60
N GLU A 512 -19.82 -28.82 -43.99
CA GLU A 512 -21.26 -28.97 -43.85
C GLU A 512 -21.88 -27.80 -43.08
N LEU A 513 -21.34 -27.48 -41.87
CA LEU A 513 -21.78 -26.36 -41.03
C LEU A 513 -21.70 -25.02 -41.75
N ARG A 514 -20.61 -24.78 -42.52
CA ARG A 514 -20.45 -23.59 -43.32
C ARG A 514 -21.51 -23.48 -44.42
N SER A 515 -21.86 -24.59 -45.07
CA SER A 515 -22.92 -24.63 -46.08
C SER A 515 -24.28 -24.28 -45.48
N GLU A 516 -24.50 -24.54 -44.18
CA GLU A 516 -25.71 -24.21 -43.44
C GLU A 516 -25.66 -22.79 -42.83
N GLY A 517 -24.60 -22.03 -43.09
CA GLY A 517 -24.40 -20.66 -42.54
C GLY A 517 -24.05 -20.62 -41.05
N ILE A 518 -23.47 -21.69 -40.51
CA ILE A 518 -22.97 -21.77 -39.14
C ILE A 518 -21.50 -21.42 -39.12
N ASP A 519 -21.15 -20.40 -38.31
CA ASP A 519 -19.76 -20.02 -38.12
C ASP A 519 -19.03 -21.07 -37.28
N ALA A 520 -17.81 -21.41 -37.73
CA ALA A 520 -16.97 -22.33 -37.01
C ALA A 520 -15.49 -21.99 -37.28
N LEU A 521 -14.64 -22.09 -36.22
CA LEU A 521 -13.22 -21.74 -36.27
C LEU A 521 -12.37 -22.92 -35.84
N PRO A 522 -11.46 -23.41 -36.70
CA PRO A 522 -10.45 -24.37 -36.30
C PRO A 522 -9.56 -23.81 -35.17
N LEU A 523 -9.32 -24.64 -34.16
CA LEU A 523 -8.40 -24.32 -33.07
C LEU A 523 -6.98 -24.81 -33.42
N LYS A 524 -5.97 -24.15 -32.86
CA LYS A 524 -4.58 -24.57 -33.01
C LYS A 524 -4.35 -25.89 -32.26
N GLY A 525 -3.48 -26.75 -32.78
CA GLY A 525 -3.10 -28.02 -32.21
C GLY A 525 -3.36 -29.22 -33.13
N ASN A 526 -2.77 -30.34 -32.76
CA ASN A 526 -2.82 -31.59 -33.54
C ASN A 526 -3.44 -32.76 -32.76
N HIS A 527 -3.89 -32.53 -31.52
CA HIS A 527 -4.48 -33.51 -30.65
C HIS A 527 -5.96 -33.17 -30.39
N ALA A 528 -6.79 -34.17 -30.31
CA ALA A 528 -8.21 -34.03 -30.08
C ALA A 528 -8.54 -34.25 -28.60
N LEU A 529 -8.29 -33.19 -27.78
CA LEU A 529 -8.55 -33.27 -26.35
C LEU A 529 -10.05 -33.48 -26.05
N ASN A 530 -10.36 -34.12 -24.92
CA ASN A 530 -11.72 -34.42 -24.49
C ASN A 530 -12.53 -35.17 -25.56
N SER A 531 -11.92 -36.20 -26.16
CA SER A 531 -12.53 -37.08 -27.14
C SER A 531 -12.13 -38.54 -26.94
N SER A 532 -12.76 -39.46 -27.69
CA SER A 532 -12.39 -40.89 -27.70
C SER A 532 -10.92 -41.13 -28.12
N LEU A 533 -10.28 -40.19 -28.84
CA LEU A 533 -8.87 -40.30 -29.20
C LEU A 533 -7.92 -40.22 -27.99
N MET A 534 -8.44 -39.83 -26.81
CA MET A 534 -7.70 -39.85 -25.55
C MET A 534 -7.75 -41.18 -24.81
N GLU A 535 -8.60 -42.16 -25.22
CA GLU A 535 -8.70 -43.46 -24.54
C GLU A 535 -7.37 -44.17 -24.35
N PRO A 536 -6.42 -44.19 -25.32
CA PRO A 536 -5.17 -44.94 -25.17
C PRO A 536 -4.28 -44.50 -24.01
N ILE A 537 -4.41 -43.26 -23.52
CA ILE A 537 -3.60 -42.75 -22.44
C ILE A 537 -4.18 -42.97 -21.05
N LEU A 538 -5.45 -43.34 -20.91
CA LEU A 538 -6.19 -43.34 -19.65
C LEU A 538 -5.57 -44.27 -18.59
N ASP A 539 -5.21 -45.48 -18.94
CA ASP A 539 -4.59 -46.45 -17.99
C ASP A 539 -3.25 -45.98 -17.49
N SER A 540 -2.40 -45.45 -18.39
CA SER A 540 -1.12 -44.87 -18.03
C SER A 540 -1.26 -43.65 -17.12
N PHE A 541 -2.26 -42.83 -17.37
CA PHE A 541 -2.57 -41.67 -16.51
C PHE A 541 -3.06 -42.11 -15.12
N VAL A 542 -3.99 -43.10 -15.04
CA VAL A 542 -4.48 -43.64 -13.76
C VAL A 542 -3.33 -44.21 -12.93
N SER A 543 -2.41 -44.92 -13.57
CA SER A 543 -1.21 -45.47 -12.91
C SER A 543 -0.34 -44.33 -12.33
N ALA A 544 -0.19 -43.23 -13.06
CA ALA A 544 0.56 -42.05 -12.59
C ALA A 544 -0.18 -41.29 -11.46
N ALA A 545 -1.50 -41.36 -11.41
CA ALA A 545 -2.33 -40.73 -10.38
C ALA A 545 -2.41 -41.53 -9.07
N GLN A 546 -2.13 -42.85 -9.10
CA GLN A 546 -2.23 -43.70 -7.90
C GLN A 546 -1.43 -43.19 -6.67
N PRO A 547 -0.18 -42.73 -6.80
CA PRO A 547 0.59 -42.26 -5.65
C PRO A 547 0.20 -40.85 -5.18
N VAL A 548 -0.74 -40.16 -5.85
CA VAL A 548 -1.15 -38.81 -5.49
C VAL A 548 -2.08 -38.81 -4.29
N LYS A 549 -1.79 -37.98 -3.31
CA LYS A 549 -2.63 -37.81 -2.13
C LYS A 549 -3.69 -36.76 -2.37
N PHE A 550 -4.85 -37.19 -2.85
CA PHE A 550 -5.99 -36.30 -3.02
C PHE A 550 -6.69 -35.99 -1.68
N THR A 551 -7.14 -34.76 -1.53
CA THR A 551 -7.93 -34.30 -0.38
C THR A 551 -9.21 -33.60 -0.83
N ALA A 552 -10.17 -33.47 0.08
CA ALA A 552 -11.36 -32.66 -0.21
C ALA A 552 -10.96 -31.18 -0.34
N PRO A 553 -11.52 -30.43 -1.30
CA PRO A 553 -11.22 -29.03 -1.47
C PRO A 553 -11.59 -28.22 -0.22
N SER A 554 -10.65 -27.40 0.24
CA SER A 554 -10.83 -26.47 1.34
C SER A 554 -11.52 -25.16 0.93
N LEU A 555 -11.58 -24.90 -0.38
CA LEU A 555 -12.26 -23.79 -1.04
C LEU A 555 -13.27 -24.38 -2.03
N PRO A 556 -14.50 -23.82 -2.14
CA PRO A 556 -15.47 -24.28 -3.11
C PRO A 556 -14.88 -24.36 -4.51
N LEU A 557 -15.00 -25.51 -5.15
CA LEU A 557 -14.51 -25.83 -6.50
C LEU A 557 -15.66 -26.26 -7.38
N ILE A 558 -15.83 -25.64 -8.54
CA ILE A 558 -16.76 -26.07 -9.55
C ILE A 558 -16.10 -27.15 -10.41
N SER A 559 -16.74 -28.29 -10.51
CA SER A 559 -16.30 -29.40 -11.37
C SER A 559 -16.48 -29.07 -12.85
N SER A 560 -15.47 -29.25 -13.65
CA SER A 560 -15.57 -29.14 -15.11
C SER A 560 -16.45 -30.24 -15.74
N LEU A 561 -16.58 -31.38 -15.07
CA LEU A 561 -17.39 -32.48 -15.54
C LEU A 561 -18.91 -32.21 -15.43
N THR A 562 -19.33 -31.49 -14.39
CA THR A 562 -20.77 -31.32 -14.09
C THR A 562 -21.23 -29.88 -14.12
N GLY A 563 -20.32 -28.91 -14.11
CA GLY A 563 -20.63 -27.49 -13.93
C GLY A 563 -21.23 -27.16 -12.56
N GLN A 564 -21.17 -28.07 -11.58
CA GLN A 564 -21.71 -27.88 -10.24
C GLN A 564 -20.58 -27.79 -9.21
N VAL A 565 -20.84 -27.12 -8.06
CA VAL A 565 -19.89 -27.11 -6.93
C VAL A 565 -19.73 -28.54 -6.42
N LEU A 566 -18.50 -28.98 -6.22
CA LEU A 566 -18.20 -30.27 -5.60
C LEU A 566 -18.80 -30.30 -4.19
N LYS A 567 -19.46 -31.45 -3.88
CA LYS A 567 -20.07 -31.64 -2.55
C LYS A 567 -19.01 -31.56 -1.45
N GLN A 568 -19.40 -30.97 -0.33
CA GLN A 568 -18.52 -30.90 0.84
C GLN A 568 -18.04 -32.30 1.23
N GLY A 569 -16.72 -32.43 1.44
CA GLY A 569 -16.08 -33.69 1.79
C GLY A 569 -15.83 -34.64 0.59
N TYR A 570 -16.30 -34.31 -0.63
CA TYR A 570 -15.97 -35.09 -1.81
C TYR A 570 -14.50 -34.95 -2.19
N ILE A 571 -13.85 -36.07 -2.42
CA ILE A 571 -12.42 -36.12 -2.83
C ILE A 571 -12.37 -36.46 -4.32
N PRO A 572 -11.94 -35.52 -5.19
CA PRO A 572 -11.78 -35.82 -6.62
C PRO A 572 -10.54 -36.69 -6.83
N SER A 573 -10.77 -38.00 -6.82
CA SER A 573 -9.73 -39.04 -6.92
C SER A 573 -9.21 -39.21 -8.35
N GLY A 574 -8.31 -40.19 -8.56
CA GLY A 574 -7.78 -40.52 -9.88
C GLY A 574 -8.85 -40.83 -10.95
N ASP A 575 -10.01 -41.41 -10.57
CA ASP A 575 -11.13 -41.64 -11.50
C ASP A 575 -11.77 -40.32 -11.96
N TYR A 576 -11.92 -39.32 -11.08
CA TYR A 576 -12.40 -38.00 -11.46
C TYR A 576 -11.46 -37.39 -12.54
N TRP A 577 -10.17 -37.43 -12.34
CA TRP A 577 -9.18 -36.87 -13.25
C TRP A 577 -9.08 -37.67 -14.57
N ARG A 578 -9.26 -38.99 -14.52
CA ARG A 578 -9.40 -39.85 -15.69
C ARG A 578 -10.58 -39.43 -16.56
N ARG A 579 -11.77 -39.26 -15.94
CA ARG A 579 -12.97 -38.81 -16.64
C ARG A 579 -12.83 -37.44 -17.27
N ARG A 580 -12.13 -36.51 -16.59
CA ARG A 580 -11.87 -35.18 -17.10
C ARG A 580 -11.06 -35.15 -18.40
N ILE A 581 -10.23 -36.16 -18.67
CA ILE A 581 -9.41 -36.23 -19.89
C ILE A 581 -10.31 -36.51 -21.12
N ILE A 582 -11.40 -37.25 -20.95
CA ILE A 582 -12.25 -37.75 -22.05
C ILE A 582 -13.61 -37.09 -22.14
N GLU A 583 -14.23 -36.71 -21.00
CA GLU A 583 -15.57 -36.15 -20.97
C GLU A 583 -15.57 -34.64 -21.29
N PRO A 584 -16.72 -34.10 -21.78
CA PRO A 584 -16.82 -32.68 -22.14
C PRO A 584 -16.72 -31.76 -20.93
N VAL A 585 -16.02 -30.63 -21.11
CA VAL A 585 -15.95 -29.55 -20.12
C VAL A 585 -17.26 -28.77 -20.07
N GLN A 586 -17.96 -28.76 -18.93
CA GLN A 586 -19.26 -28.09 -18.70
C GLN A 586 -19.06 -26.65 -18.20
N PHE A 587 -18.23 -25.84 -18.89
CA PHE A 587 -17.85 -24.50 -18.43
C PHE A 587 -19.05 -23.54 -18.37
N GLY A 588 -19.91 -23.54 -19.42
CA GLY A 588 -21.10 -22.70 -19.46
C GLY A 588 -22.11 -22.99 -18.33
N MET A 589 -22.21 -24.28 -17.92
CA MET A 589 -23.02 -24.68 -16.75
C MET A 589 -22.34 -24.17 -15.46
N GLY A 590 -21.01 -24.26 -15.36
CA GLY A 590 -20.28 -23.76 -14.22
C GLY A 590 -20.44 -22.25 -14.02
N MET A 591 -20.39 -21.47 -15.09
CA MET A 591 -20.64 -20.02 -15.03
C MET A 591 -22.10 -19.71 -14.62
N ARG A 592 -23.06 -20.48 -15.08
CA ARG A 592 -24.48 -20.37 -14.63
C ARG A 592 -24.61 -20.67 -13.13
N THR A 593 -23.93 -21.70 -12.64
CA THR A 593 -23.90 -22.06 -11.22
C THR A 593 -23.33 -20.89 -10.36
N LEU A 594 -22.26 -20.26 -10.81
CA LEU A 594 -21.69 -19.08 -10.15
C LEU A 594 -22.70 -17.93 -10.05
N LEU A 595 -23.35 -17.59 -11.17
CA LEU A 595 -24.34 -16.52 -11.21
C LEU A 595 -25.55 -16.80 -10.31
N GLN A 596 -26.07 -18.04 -10.33
CA GLN A 596 -27.19 -18.47 -9.47
C GLN A 596 -26.84 -18.37 -7.97
N GLN A 597 -25.56 -18.54 -7.60
CA GLN A 597 -25.08 -18.39 -6.22
C GLN A 597 -24.73 -16.93 -5.88
N GLY A 598 -24.98 -15.99 -6.79
CA GLY A 598 -24.78 -14.55 -6.58
C GLY A 598 -23.34 -14.07 -6.74
N TYR A 599 -22.48 -14.86 -7.40
CA TYR A 599 -21.15 -14.38 -7.82
C TYR A 599 -21.31 -13.48 -9.04
N ASN A 600 -20.74 -12.28 -8.96
CA ASN A 600 -20.82 -11.28 -10.03
C ASN A 600 -19.48 -10.62 -10.36
N CYS A 601 -18.40 -11.06 -9.70
CA CYS A 601 -17.03 -10.59 -9.96
C CYS A 601 -16.16 -11.80 -10.33
N PHE A 602 -15.73 -11.83 -11.58
CA PHE A 602 -14.94 -12.92 -12.16
C PHE A 602 -13.54 -12.39 -12.48
N LEU A 603 -12.54 -12.98 -11.86
CA LEU A 603 -11.14 -12.68 -12.12
C LEU A 603 -10.52 -13.85 -12.89
N GLU A 604 -10.21 -13.62 -14.16
CA GLU A 604 -9.57 -14.59 -15.03
C GLU A 604 -8.07 -14.63 -14.79
N LEU A 605 -7.59 -15.82 -14.46
CA LEU A 605 -6.18 -16.14 -14.29
C LEU A 605 -5.73 -17.02 -15.47
N GLY A 606 -5.04 -16.39 -16.40
CA GLY A 606 -4.56 -17.05 -17.61
C GLY A 606 -3.63 -16.13 -18.38
N ALA A 607 -3.08 -16.65 -19.48
CA ALA A 607 -2.13 -15.91 -20.29
C ALA A 607 -2.77 -14.74 -21.07
N LYS A 608 -4.07 -14.81 -21.33
CA LYS A 608 -4.89 -13.77 -21.95
C LYS A 608 -6.37 -13.96 -21.58
N SER A 609 -7.16 -12.92 -21.75
CA SER A 609 -8.61 -12.96 -21.56
C SER A 609 -9.25 -13.80 -22.68
N THR A 610 -9.84 -14.94 -22.32
CA THR A 610 -10.48 -15.83 -23.29
C THR A 610 -11.84 -16.31 -22.83
N LEU A 611 -12.03 -16.60 -21.56
CA LEU A 611 -13.24 -17.22 -21.03
C LEU A 611 -14.31 -16.22 -20.64
N ILE A 612 -13.90 -15.08 -20.05
CA ILE A 612 -14.83 -14.05 -19.62
C ILE A 612 -15.44 -13.27 -20.79
N GLU A 613 -14.81 -13.29 -21.96
CA GLU A 613 -15.35 -12.68 -23.18
C GLU A 613 -16.42 -13.54 -23.88
N LEU A 614 -16.43 -14.84 -23.63
CA LEU A 614 -17.25 -15.82 -24.33
C LEU A 614 -18.77 -15.67 -24.13
N ASN A 615 -19.23 -14.84 -23.20
CA ASN A 615 -20.65 -14.76 -22.85
C ASN A 615 -21.18 -13.32 -22.80
N GLN A 616 -20.69 -12.42 -23.65
CA GLN A 616 -21.06 -10.99 -23.66
C GLN A 616 -22.48 -10.70 -24.19
N GLU A 617 -23.11 -11.62 -24.89
CA GLU A 617 -24.37 -11.40 -25.62
C GLU A 617 -25.66 -11.38 -24.78
N ASP A 618 -25.59 -11.69 -23.46
CA ASP A 618 -26.75 -11.69 -22.59
C ASP A 618 -26.98 -10.33 -21.91
N PRO A 619 -28.01 -9.55 -22.31
CA PRO A 619 -28.29 -8.24 -21.74
C PRO A 619 -28.59 -8.22 -20.23
N SER A 620 -28.99 -9.37 -19.65
CA SER A 620 -29.26 -9.52 -18.21
C SER A 620 -27.99 -9.46 -17.34
N ARG A 621 -26.80 -9.52 -17.96
CA ARG A 621 -25.50 -9.62 -17.32
C ARG A 621 -24.76 -8.27 -17.16
N ARG A 622 -25.44 -7.15 -17.32
CA ARG A 622 -24.86 -5.80 -17.21
C ARG A 622 -24.25 -5.47 -15.83
N THR A 623 -24.48 -6.29 -14.82
CA THR A 623 -23.94 -6.11 -13.47
C THR A 623 -22.69 -6.95 -13.19
N GLU A 624 -22.25 -7.78 -14.13
CA GLU A 624 -21.06 -8.60 -13.98
C GLU A 624 -19.79 -7.77 -14.13
N VAL A 625 -18.84 -8.01 -13.25
CA VAL A 625 -17.49 -7.44 -13.31
C VAL A 625 -16.53 -8.53 -13.78
N ARG A 626 -15.90 -8.31 -14.92
CA ARG A 626 -15.01 -9.25 -15.58
C ARG A 626 -13.63 -8.65 -15.65
N LEU A 627 -12.66 -9.33 -15.08
CA LEU A 627 -11.30 -8.82 -14.87
C LEU A 627 -10.29 -9.86 -15.37
N SER A 628 -9.22 -9.38 -15.97
CA SER A 628 -8.13 -10.20 -16.49
C SER A 628 -6.84 -9.96 -15.69
N SER A 629 -6.00 -10.97 -15.61
CA SER A 629 -4.69 -10.87 -14.94
C SER A 629 -3.57 -10.50 -15.93
N LEU A 630 -3.62 -11.01 -17.14
CA LEU A 630 -2.63 -10.76 -18.20
C LEU A 630 -3.30 -10.41 -19.53
N ASP A 631 -2.50 -9.88 -20.45
CA ASP A 631 -2.87 -9.54 -21.82
C ASP A 631 -1.82 -10.07 -22.81
N SER A 632 -2.26 -10.56 -23.96
CA SER A 632 -1.40 -11.08 -25.03
C SER A 632 -0.52 -10.03 -25.72
N GLN A 633 -0.74 -8.73 -25.44
CA GLN A 633 0.06 -7.62 -26.00
C GLN A 633 1.30 -7.28 -25.16
N GLY A 634 1.58 -8.04 -24.11
CA GLY A 634 2.71 -7.80 -23.20
C GLY A 634 2.54 -6.58 -22.29
N LYS A 635 1.29 -6.20 -22.01
CA LYS A 635 0.95 -5.09 -21.10
C LYS A 635 0.54 -5.63 -19.72
N ASP A 636 1.35 -6.53 -19.16
CA ASP A 636 1.03 -7.26 -17.92
C ASP A 636 0.67 -6.31 -16.76
N TRP A 637 1.49 -5.27 -16.52
CA TRP A 637 1.23 -4.31 -15.44
C TRP A 637 -0.01 -3.44 -15.69
N GLU A 638 -0.29 -3.07 -16.93
CA GLU A 638 -1.50 -2.28 -17.26
C GLU A 638 -2.76 -3.09 -16.94
N THR A 639 -2.77 -4.35 -17.35
CA THR A 639 -3.92 -5.27 -17.17
C THR A 639 -4.15 -5.60 -15.70
N ILE A 640 -3.12 -6.06 -15.00
CA ILE A 640 -3.27 -6.50 -13.60
C ILE A 640 -3.58 -5.32 -12.66
N LEU A 641 -2.97 -4.14 -12.89
CA LEU A 641 -3.28 -2.94 -12.10
C LEU A 641 -4.66 -2.37 -12.44
N GLY A 642 -5.11 -2.48 -13.69
CA GLY A 642 -6.47 -2.12 -14.11
C GLY A 642 -7.51 -2.95 -13.36
N SER A 643 -7.28 -4.24 -13.26
CA SER A 643 -8.11 -5.18 -12.50
C SER A 643 -8.05 -4.90 -10.99
N LEU A 644 -6.87 -4.66 -10.43
CA LEU A 644 -6.70 -4.31 -9.01
C LEU A 644 -7.39 -2.98 -8.67
N LYS A 645 -7.25 -1.97 -9.54
CA LYS A 645 -7.97 -0.70 -9.42
C LYS A 645 -9.47 -0.92 -9.34
N THR A 646 -10.02 -1.73 -10.24
CA THR A 646 -11.46 -2.01 -10.27
C THR A 646 -11.92 -2.71 -8.98
N LEU A 647 -11.19 -3.73 -8.52
CA LEU A 647 -11.48 -4.42 -7.26
C LEU A 647 -11.42 -3.47 -6.05
N TYR A 648 -10.42 -2.59 -6.00
CA TYR A 648 -10.31 -1.57 -4.96
C TYR A 648 -11.50 -0.61 -4.96
N LEU A 649 -11.93 -0.13 -6.13
CA LEU A 649 -13.09 0.75 -6.29
C LEU A 649 -14.42 0.05 -5.94
N LEU A 650 -14.50 -1.26 -6.11
CA LEU A 650 -15.64 -2.09 -5.69
C LEU A 650 -15.62 -2.42 -4.20
N GLY A 651 -14.62 -1.98 -3.46
CA GLY A 651 -14.57 -2.08 -2.01
C GLY A 651 -13.83 -3.25 -1.44
N LEU A 652 -13.09 -4.01 -2.24
CA LEU A 652 -12.23 -5.05 -1.70
C LEU A 652 -11.07 -4.42 -0.92
N ASP A 653 -10.68 -5.07 0.16
CA ASP A 653 -9.54 -4.68 0.95
C ASP A 653 -8.26 -5.26 0.32
N VAL A 654 -7.38 -4.37 -0.11
CA VAL A 654 -6.09 -4.74 -0.68
C VAL A 654 -5.04 -4.76 0.42
N ASP A 655 -4.28 -5.85 0.51
CA ASP A 655 -3.06 -5.88 1.32
C ASP A 655 -1.94 -5.13 0.59
N TRP A 656 -1.87 -3.83 0.83
CA TRP A 656 -0.86 -2.97 0.24
C TRP A 656 0.57 -3.32 0.69
N ARG A 657 0.75 -3.91 1.87
CA ARG A 657 2.08 -4.39 2.30
C ARG A 657 2.50 -5.60 1.48
N GLY A 658 1.58 -6.54 1.26
CA GLY A 658 1.79 -7.66 0.37
C GLY A 658 2.01 -7.22 -1.09
N PHE A 659 1.29 -6.18 -1.56
CA PHE A 659 1.49 -5.61 -2.89
C PHE A 659 2.91 -5.05 -3.09
N TYR A 660 3.44 -4.33 -2.08
CA TYR A 660 4.78 -3.74 -2.13
C TYR A 660 5.89 -4.69 -1.65
N HIS A 661 5.55 -5.95 -1.31
CA HIS A 661 6.55 -6.93 -0.90
C HIS A 661 7.62 -7.17 -1.98
N GLY A 662 8.90 -7.09 -1.58
CA GLY A 662 10.04 -7.24 -2.48
C GLY A 662 10.51 -5.95 -3.15
N TYR A 663 9.81 -4.83 -2.95
CA TYR A 663 10.28 -3.51 -3.38
C TYR A 663 10.82 -2.72 -2.20
N TYR A 664 11.97 -2.07 -2.40
CA TYR A 664 12.46 -1.12 -1.41
C TYR A 664 11.60 0.15 -1.48
N ARG A 665 10.96 0.53 -0.38
CA ARG A 665 10.11 1.73 -0.28
C ARG A 665 10.53 2.59 0.87
N GLN A 666 10.73 3.88 0.60
CA GLN A 666 10.98 4.88 1.64
C GLN A 666 9.67 5.48 2.10
N GLN A 667 9.51 5.59 3.41
CA GLN A 667 8.41 6.39 3.96
C GLN A 667 8.69 7.87 3.69
N ILE A 668 7.74 8.53 3.04
CA ILE A 668 7.78 9.95 2.74
C ILE A 668 6.59 10.66 3.37
N ARG A 669 6.74 11.96 3.63
CA ARG A 669 5.68 12.77 4.23
C ARG A 669 4.65 13.14 3.19
N LEU A 670 3.57 12.38 3.15
CA LEU A 670 2.43 12.63 2.30
C LEU A 670 1.41 13.57 2.96
N PRO A 671 0.58 14.23 2.15
CA PRO A 671 -0.54 15.01 2.66
C PRO A 671 -1.40 14.24 3.65
N THR A 672 -1.79 14.91 4.72
CA THR A 672 -2.67 14.34 5.74
C THR A 672 -4.13 14.37 5.30
N TYR A 673 -4.95 13.55 5.96
CA TYR A 673 -6.40 13.52 5.72
C TYR A 673 -7.02 14.91 5.90
N PRO A 674 -7.86 15.38 4.96
CA PRO A 674 -8.54 16.67 5.06
C PRO A 674 -9.78 16.57 5.95
N PHE A 675 -9.58 16.66 7.25
CA PHE A 675 -10.70 16.63 8.20
C PHE A 675 -11.66 17.78 7.97
N GLU A 676 -12.97 17.50 7.96
CA GLU A 676 -14.00 18.54 8.00
C GLU A 676 -13.98 19.22 9.36
N ARG A 677 -13.70 20.51 9.33
CA ARG A 677 -13.67 21.32 10.56
C ARG A 677 -15.05 21.82 10.86
N ARG A 678 -15.62 21.40 12.00
CA ARG A 678 -16.85 21.91 12.55
C ARG A 678 -16.58 22.53 13.91
N ARG A 679 -17.22 23.64 14.23
CA ARG A 679 -17.10 24.22 15.56
C ARG A 679 -17.95 23.42 16.54
N TYR A 680 -17.32 22.83 17.53
CA TYR A 680 -17.94 22.19 18.68
C TYR A 680 -17.64 23.07 19.91
N TRP A 681 -18.63 23.83 20.37
CA TRP A 681 -18.50 24.65 21.55
C TRP A 681 -19.64 24.31 22.50
N PHE A 682 -19.38 24.32 23.81
CA PHE A 682 -20.43 24.09 24.79
C PHE A 682 -21.35 25.30 24.85
N ALA A 683 -22.67 25.06 24.98
CA ALA A 683 -23.66 26.14 25.21
C ALA A 683 -23.48 26.66 26.63
N THR A 684 -23.02 27.90 26.76
CA THR A 684 -23.10 28.62 28.05
C THR A 684 -24.57 28.96 28.31
N GLY A 685 -25.18 28.29 29.31
CA GLY A 685 -26.53 28.58 29.71
C GLY A 685 -26.69 30.05 30.21
N GLY A 686 -27.47 30.83 29.50
CA GLY A 686 -27.88 32.17 29.91
C GLY A 686 -27.18 33.31 29.18
N THR A 687 -27.99 34.06 28.40
CA THR A 687 -27.73 35.31 27.65
C THR A 687 -26.88 35.19 26.41
N ALA A 688 -27.57 35.00 25.28
CA ALA A 688 -27.02 35.21 23.96
C ALA A 688 -26.54 36.67 23.80
N MET A 689 -25.25 36.90 23.97
CA MET A 689 -24.61 38.06 23.39
C MET A 689 -24.63 37.88 21.87
N LYS A 690 -25.52 38.59 21.17
CA LYS A 690 -25.46 38.73 19.72
C LYS A 690 -24.14 39.37 19.36
N VAL A 691 -23.15 38.54 18.97
CA VAL A 691 -21.98 39.03 18.28
C VAL A 691 -22.42 39.27 16.84
N ALA A 692 -22.70 40.52 16.53
CA ALA A 692 -22.89 41.00 15.18
C ALA A 692 -21.56 40.87 14.43
N GLY A 693 -21.63 40.34 13.21
CA GLY A 693 -20.56 40.44 12.22
C GLY A 693 -19.61 39.23 12.11
N SER A 694 -19.97 38.29 11.26
CA SER A 694 -19.02 37.38 10.63
C SER A 694 -18.04 38.17 9.76
N ARG A 695 -16.90 38.58 10.31
CA ARG A 695 -15.71 38.87 9.50
C ARG A 695 -14.99 37.58 9.28
N GLU A 696 -14.82 37.21 8.02
CA GLU A 696 -13.92 36.19 7.55
C GLU A 696 -12.57 36.35 8.23
N MET A 697 -12.19 35.37 9.02
CA MET A 697 -10.81 35.32 9.51
C MET A 697 -9.89 35.02 8.33
N ALA A 698 -9.04 35.99 8.03
CA ALA A 698 -7.95 35.84 7.06
C ALA A 698 -7.09 34.61 7.37
N PRO A 699 -6.52 33.97 6.38
CA PRO A 699 -5.71 32.76 6.56
C PRO A 699 -4.33 33.13 7.09
N LEU A 700 -4.18 33.07 8.40
CA LEU A 700 -2.88 33.12 9.06
C LEU A 700 -2.46 31.68 9.42
N LEU A 701 -2.02 30.93 8.43
CA LEU A 701 -1.16 29.74 8.55
C LEU A 701 -0.97 29.16 7.14
N ARG A 702 -0.10 29.80 6.36
CA ARG A 702 0.67 29.14 5.31
C ARG A 702 2.03 28.71 5.85
#